data_d929cbd2bd13cc79477713e476c3ba8d
#
_entry.id   d929cbd2bd13cc79477713e476c3ba8d
#
_cell.length_a   1.000
_cell.length_b   1.000
_cell.length_c   1.000
_cell.angle_alpha   90.00
_cell.angle_beta   90.00
_cell.angle_gamma   90.00
#
_symmetry.space_group_name_H-M   'P 1'
#
loop_
_entity.id
_entity.type
_entity.pdbx_description
1 polymer ?
#
loop_
_entity_poly.entity_id
_entity_poly.type
_entity_poly.pdbx_seq_one_letter_code
_entity_poly.pdbx_strand_id
1 'polypeptide(L)'
;MIAISNTNQPGWKTVNVKSYIPETLKPLEEIAHNLWWVWNEEARELFTMLDAKLYEECVGNPVLLLEKLGVEKLDELAKDKAILDKLNKVYANFRKYMDVKPDANRPSVAYFCMEYGLTSVLKIYSGGLGILAGDYLKEASDSNVDMCAVGFLYRYGYFTQSLSMDGAQIANYEAQNFNQLPLERVYEADGVTPMVIQVPYIDYYVHANVWRVNVGRVALYLLDTDFEANSEYDRPITHKLYGGDWENRLKQEILLGIGGMIALEKLGIKKDIYHCNEGHAALCNLYRLTQYIKSGYTYEEALEIVRASSLYTVHTPVPAGHDYFDEGLFGKYMRGYASQLNITWDDLMNLGRENAGDKNERFCMSIFACNTCQEINGVSRLHGAVSKSMFAGIWKGYYPSENHVGYVTNGVHYPTWVAPEWDELYKKNFDPSFIGDQSNESIWHAIDKVSNDVIWKTRVTRKKKLIDYIRKAFKEDWLKNQGDPMRIVDVVNKINPDALVIGFARRFATYKRAHLLFTDLDRLAKLLNNPERPIQFLFAGKAHPHDGAGQGLIKRIIEVSRRPEFIGKIIFLENYDMDLAKLLVSGVDIWMNTPTRPLEASGTSGEKALMNGVLNFSVLDGWWCEGYKPGAGWALKEQRTYQNQEFQDQLDAATIYSLLENEILPLYYNRGKKEYSDEWVECIKRSISQIAPHFTMKRQLDDYYSKFYCKQAQRYHRLVANDSKVARELAAWKEAVAAKWHAIEVLSVESENDFLTGNMAAGANYDITIKVDEKGLDNAVGIELVVLAPDANGREEIFAVYPLEVTKREGNIFTFHANVAPGNAGAFKVAFRMFPKNEELAHRQSFAYVKWFA
;
A
#
# COMPACT_ATOMS: atom_id res chain seq x y z
N MET A 1 -25.48 20.67 43.78
CA MET A 1 -26.56 19.88 44.37
C MET A 1 -26.69 18.59 43.63
N ILE A 2 -26.44 17.44 44.24
CA ILE A 2 -26.60 16.13 43.56
C ILE A 2 -28.08 15.81 43.61
N ALA A 3 -28.72 15.71 42.41
CA ALA A 3 -30.12 15.31 42.33
C ALA A 3 -30.25 13.84 42.73
N ILE A 4 -30.99 13.53 43.79
CA ILE A 4 -31.33 12.17 44.15
C ILE A 4 -32.54 11.75 43.31
N SER A 5 -32.39 10.81 42.40
CA SER A 5 -33.51 10.27 41.64
C SER A 5 -34.21 9.17 42.42
N ASN A 6 -35.54 9.18 42.46
CA ASN A 6 -36.36 8.14 43.08
C ASN A 6 -36.51 6.85 42.23
N THR A 7 -35.52 6.51 41.46
CA THR A 7 -35.52 5.30 40.66
C THR A 7 -34.85 4.14 41.40
N ASN A 8 -35.45 2.97 41.40
CA ASN A 8 -34.86 1.73 41.93
C ASN A 8 -33.71 1.20 41.08
N GLN A 9 -33.30 1.92 40.06
CA GLN A 9 -32.17 1.57 39.17
C GLN A 9 -30.95 2.43 39.51
N PRO A 10 -29.76 1.82 39.63
CA PRO A 10 -28.54 2.56 39.92
C PRO A 10 -28.13 3.43 38.72
N GLY A 11 -27.82 4.70 38.97
CA GLY A 11 -27.15 5.57 37.99
C GLY A 11 -25.65 5.29 37.99
N TRP A 12 -25.16 4.50 37.06
CA TRP A 12 -23.75 4.20 36.93
C TRP A 12 -22.97 5.41 36.38
N LYS A 13 -21.82 5.68 36.98
CA LYS A 13 -20.82 6.60 36.42
C LYS A 13 -19.57 5.81 36.11
N THR A 14 -19.02 6.01 34.94
CA THR A 14 -17.70 5.47 34.59
C THR A 14 -16.61 6.29 35.26
N VAL A 15 -15.76 5.65 36.02
CA VAL A 15 -14.57 6.25 36.65
C VAL A 15 -13.33 5.56 36.08
N ASN A 16 -12.47 6.32 35.44
CA ASN A 16 -11.17 5.83 34.97
C ASN A 16 -10.16 5.96 36.08
N VAL A 17 -9.68 4.82 36.59
CA VAL A 17 -8.58 4.77 37.57
C VAL A 17 -7.31 4.45 36.81
N LYS A 18 -6.36 5.36 36.79
CA LYS A 18 -5.04 5.12 36.18
C LYS A 18 -4.15 4.37 37.14
N SER A 19 -3.29 3.48 36.63
CA SER A 19 -2.25 2.82 37.41
C SER A 19 -1.28 3.86 37.98
N TYR A 20 -0.91 3.71 39.24
CA TYR A 20 0.20 4.46 39.84
C TYR A 20 1.51 3.81 39.39
N ILE A 21 2.34 4.54 38.66
CA ILE A 21 3.66 4.08 38.25
C ILE A 21 4.73 4.82 39.08
N PRO A 22 5.58 4.10 39.87
CA PRO A 22 6.67 4.71 40.61
C PRO A 22 7.59 5.56 39.72
N GLU A 23 8.16 6.63 40.31
CA GLU A 23 8.98 7.60 39.54
C GLU A 23 10.13 6.97 38.78
N THR A 24 10.77 5.95 39.35
CA THR A 24 11.87 5.20 38.68
C THR A 24 11.41 4.39 37.49
N LEU A 25 10.13 4.06 37.36
CA LEU A 25 9.53 3.28 36.28
C LEU A 25 8.73 4.14 35.27
N LYS A 26 8.60 5.45 35.49
CA LYS A 26 7.87 6.37 34.59
C LYS A 26 8.32 6.28 33.11
N PRO A 27 9.60 6.08 32.77
CA PRO A 27 10.00 5.92 31.39
C PRO A 27 9.28 4.76 30.65
N LEU A 28 8.76 3.75 31.40
CA LEU A 28 7.96 2.67 30.81
C LEU A 28 6.68 3.19 30.13
N GLU A 29 6.01 4.22 30.71
CA GLU A 29 4.80 4.80 30.13
C GLU A 29 5.09 5.43 28.78
N GLU A 30 6.18 6.21 28.67
CA GLU A 30 6.55 6.85 27.42
C GLU A 30 6.90 5.82 26.33
N ILE A 31 7.66 4.77 26.68
CA ILE A 31 7.98 3.70 25.75
C ILE A 31 6.71 2.93 25.35
N ALA A 32 5.82 2.61 26.31
CA ALA A 32 4.59 1.84 26.03
C ALA A 32 3.64 2.57 25.07
N HIS A 33 3.56 3.90 25.15
CA HIS A 33 2.70 4.74 24.29
C HIS A 33 3.38 5.13 22.96
N ASN A 34 4.63 4.73 22.72
CA ASN A 34 5.29 4.93 21.44
C ASN A 34 5.56 3.59 20.75
N LEU A 35 5.02 3.38 19.56
CA LEU A 35 5.13 2.12 18.84
C LEU A 35 6.57 1.73 18.41
N TRP A 36 7.58 2.52 18.75
CA TRP A 36 8.98 2.15 18.54
C TRP A 36 9.32 0.75 19.11
N TRP A 37 8.70 0.34 20.23
CA TRP A 37 8.86 -0.99 20.81
C TRP A 37 8.45 -2.12 19.85
N VAL A 38 7.54 -1.87 18.89
CA VAL A 38 7.04 -2.90 17.95
C VAL A 38 8.17 -3.50 17.12
N TRP A 39 9.15 -2.67 16.75
CA TRP A 39 10.31 -3.10 15.95
C TRP A 39 11.64 -2.98 16.69
N ASN A 40 11.60 -2.78 18.00
CA ASN A 40 12.79 -2.79 18.87
C ASN A 40 12.74 -3.99 19.82
N GLU A 41 13.64 -4.93 19.62
CA GLU A 41 13.67 -6.18 20.40
C GLU A 41 13.97 -5.94 21.87
N GLU A 42 14.96 -5.08 22.20
CA GLU A 42 15.33 -4.78 23.59
C GLU A 42 14.15 -4.16 24.40
N ALA A 43 13.30 -3.38 23.74
CA ALA A 43 12.09 -2.82 24.36
C ALA A 43 11.04 -3.92 24.63
N ARG A 44 10.84 -4.86 23.70
CA ARG A 44 9.93 -6.00 23.92
C ARG A 44 10.42 -6.93 25.01
N GLU A 45 11.74 -7.21 25.05
CA GLU A 45 12.36 -7.96 26.14
C GLU A 45 12.14 -7.30 27.50
N LEU A 46 12.27 -5.96 27.59
CA LEU A 46 12.02 -5.22 28.81
C LEU A 46 10.60 -5.47 29.32
N PHE A 47 9.57 -5.36 28.47
CA PHE A 47 8.20 -5.63 28.89
C PHE A 47 7.99 -7.10 29.27
N THR A 48 8.62 -8.03 28.58
CA THR A 48 8.59 -9.45 28.94
C THR A 48 9.21 -9.70 30.33
N MET A 49 10.29 -8.99 30.68
CA MET A 49 10.95 -9.10 31.98
C MET A 49 10.09 -8.62 33.14
N LEU A 50 9.13 -7.70 32.93
CA LEU A 50 8.23 -7.22 33.99
C LEU A 50 7.31 -8.34 34.51
N ASP A 51 6.68 -9.10 33.59
CA ASP A 51 5.88 -10.29 33.84
C ASP A 51 5.59 -10.99 32.49
N ALA A 52 6.34 -12.03 32.16
CA ALA A 52 6.22 -12.72 30.88
C ALA A 52 4.84 -13.35 30.63
N LYS A 53 4.23 -13.92 31.69
CA LYS A 53 2.95 -14.58 31.59
C LYS A 53 1.84 -13.55 31.37
N LEU A 54 1.83 -12.50 32.19
CA LEU A 54 0.84 -11.41 32.07
C LEU A 54 0.98 -10.67 30.73
N TYR A 55 2.23 -10.48 30.24
CA TYR A 55 2.46 -9.87 28.92
C TYR A 55 1.91 -10.71 27.77
N GLU A 56 2.03 -12.05 27.86
CA GLU A 56 1.38 -12.97 26.90
C GLU A 56 -0.14 -12.89 27.01
N GLU A 57 -0.71 -12.87 28.22
CA GLU A 57 -2.15 -12.69 28.45
C GLU A 57 -2.68 -11.34 27.95
N CYS A 58 -1.85 -10.30 27.95
CA CYS A 58 -2.14 -8.98 27.36
C CYS A 58 -1.91 -8.94 25.83
N VAL A 59 -1.62 -10.06 25.21
CA VAL A 59 -1.36 -10.18 23.75
C VAL A 59 -0.25 -9.22 23.30
N GLY A 60 0.81 -9.06 24.14
CA GLY A 60 1.94 -8.18 23.86
C GLY A 60 1.63 -6.67 23.89
N ASN A 61 0.53 -6.27 24.53
CA ASN A 61 0.18 -4.87 24.72
C ASN A 61 0.82 -4.29 25.99
N PRO A 62 1.86 -3.43 25.90
CA PRO A 62 2.55 -2.93 27.08
C PRO A 62 1.71 -1.95 27.91
N VAL A 63 0.79 -1.22 27.29
CA VAL A 63 -0.12 -0.30 28.01
C VAL A 63 -1.06 -1.10 28.92
N LEU A 64 -1.66 -2.16 28.39
CA LEU A 64 -2.53 -3.05 29.14
C LEU A 64 -1.74 -3.83 30.23
N LEU A 65 -0.49 -4.22 29.93
CA LEU A 65 0.40 -4.83 30.92
C LEU A 65 0.60 -3.91 32.13
N LEU A 66 1.00 -2.65 31.90
CA LEU A 66 1.23 -1.69 32.97
C LEU A 66 -0.05 -1.40 33.79
N GLU A 67 -1.23 -1.44 33.16
CA GLU A 67 -2.50 -1.29 33.87
C GLU A 67 -2.79 -2.50 34.79
N LYS A 68 -2.48 -3.71 34.34
CA LYS A 68 -2.79 -4.96 35.04
C LYS A 68 -1.76 -5.38 36.10
N LEU A 69 -0.53 -4.85 36.06
CA LEU A 69 0.53 -5.23 37.02
C LEU A 69 0.17 -4.95 38.48
N GLY A 70 -0.62 -3.93 38.76
CA GLY A 70 -0.98 -3.55 40.13
C GLY A 70 0.15 -2.81 40.89
N VAL A 71 -0.24 -2.08 41.91
CA VAL A 71 0.67 -1.18 42.69
C VAL A 71 1.79 -1.97 43.38
N GLU A 72 1.44 -3.09 44.06
CA GLU A 72 2.42 -3.90 44.82
C GLU A 72 3.52 -4.45 43.91
N LYS A 73 3.14 -4.97 42.76
CA LYS A 73 4.11 -5.50 41.78
C LYS A 73 4.99 -4.41 41.17
N LEU A 74 4.42 -3.23 40.89
CA LEU A 74 5.18 -2.08 40.38
C LEU A 74 6.18 -1.56 41.44
N ASP A 75 5.82 -1.58 42.74
CA ASP A 75 6.71 -1.20 43.83
C ASP A 75 7.87 -2.23 44.01
N GLU A 76 7.62 -3.50 43.75
CA GLU A 76 8.69 -4.52 43.72
C GLU A 76 9.67 -4.29 42.57
N LEU A 77 9.13 -4.11 41.36
CA LEU A 77 9.92 -3.88 40.13
C LEU A 77 10.74 -2.59 40.21
N ALA A 78 10.19 -1.55 40.89
CA ALA A 78 10.91 -0.29 41.13
C ALA A 78 12.18 -0.42 42.00
N LYS A 79 12.34 -1.55 42.70
CA LYS A 79 13.51 -1.88 43.54
C LYS A 79 14.41 -2.94 42.89
N ASP A 80 13.96 -3.56 41.78
CA ASP A 80 14.73 -4.59 41.07
C ASP A 80 15.82 -3.95 40.20
N LYS A 81 17.08 -4.17 40.59
CA LYS A 81 18.23 -3.61 39.91
C LYS A 81 18.33 -4.06 38.45
N ALA A 82 18.02 -5.33 38.14
CA ALA A 82 18.11 -5.85 36.76
C ALA A 82 17.08 -5.17 35.85
N ILE A 83 15.89 -4.95 36.35
CA ILE A 83 14.84 -4.21 35.64
C ILE A 83 15.25 -2.75 35.44
N LEU A 84 15.73 -2.07 36.44
CA LEU A 84 16.16 -0.68 36.37
C LEU A 84 17.36 -0.50 35.41
N ASP A 85 18.35 -1.38 35.44
CA ASP A 85 19.49 -1.34 34.54
C ASP A 85 19.06 -1.55 33.08
N LYS A 86 18.14 -2.51 32.80
CA LYS A 86 17.58 -2.74 31.46
C LYS A 86 16.73 -1.54 31.01
N LEU A 87 15.88 -1.03 31.88
CA LEU A 87 15.04 0.14 31.59
C LEU A 87 15.89 1.36 31.24
N ASN A 88 16.90 1.68 32.03
CA ASN A 88 17.77 2.82 31.79
C ASN A 88 18.50 2.69 30.45
N LYS A 89 18.98 1.50 30.10
CA LYS A 89 19.61 1.23 28.79
C LYS A 89 18.60 1.44 27.64
N VAL A 90 17.43 0.83 27.72
CA VAL A 90 16.40 0.92 26.67
C VAL A 90 15.91 2.36 26.51
N TYR A 91 15.67 3.05 27.62
CA TYR A 91 15.22 4.44 27.58
C TYR A 91 16.28 5.39 27.03
N ALA A 92 17.55 5.19 27.36
CA ALA A 92 18.64 5.96 26.75
C ALA A 92 18.72 5.76 25.23
N ASN A 93 18.55 4.54 24.75
CA ASN A 93 18.48 4.23 23.31
C ASN A 93 17.23 4.87 22.66
N PHE A 94 16.08 4.81 23.33
CA PHE A 94 14.84 5.44 22.89
C PHE A 94 14.99 6.96 22.76
N ARG A 95 15.54 7.63 23.79
CA ARG A 95 15.77 9.08 23.75
C ARG A 95 16.76 9.46 22.66
N LYS A 96 17.87 8.72 22.52
CA LYS A 96 18.82 8.91 21.43
C LYS A 96 18.15 8.81 20.07
N TYR A 97 17.20 7.88 19.89
CA TYR A 97 16.41 7.76 18.67
C TYR A 97 15.48 8.96 18.51
N MET A 98 14.71 9.33 19.53
CA MET A 98 13.66 10.37 19.45
C MET A 98 14.21 11.79 19.31
N ASP A 99 15.35 12.11 19.94
CA ASP A 99 15.86 13.49 20.06
C ASP A 99 16.57 14.03 18.82
N VAL A 100 16.60 13.26 17.73
CA VAL A 100 17.17 13.69 16.46
C VAL A 100 16.16 14.55 15.68
N LYS A 101 16.58 15.70 15.21
CA LYS A 101 15.74 16.58 14.37
C LYS A 101 15.54 15.95 12.97
N PRO A 102 14.38 16.16 12.34
CA PRO A 102 14.14 15.72 10.97
C PRO A 102 15.16 16.28 9.97
N ASP A 103 15.42 15.54 8.90
CA ASP A 103 16.28 15.98 7.79
C ASP A 103 15.62 17.17 7.06
N ALA A 104 16.19 18.36 7.25
CA ALA A 104 15.69 19.60 6.66
C ALA A 104 15.86 19.67 5.14
N ASN A 105 16.64 18.78 4.52
CA ASN A 105 16.83 18.74 3.07
C ASN A 105 15.72 17.96 2.35
N ARG A 106 14.87 17.25 3.10
CA ARG A 106 13.74 16.49 2.56
C ARG A 106 12.44 17.26 2.80
N PRO A 107 11.56 17.38 1.77
CA PRO A 107 10.27 18.02 1.96
C PRO A 107 9.40 17.27 2.98
N SER A 108 8.56 18.03 3.67
CA SER A 108 7.61 17.50 4.63
C SER A 108 6.38 16.91 3.95
N VAL A 109 5.81 15.83 4.53
CA VAL A 109 4.73 15.05 3.90
C VAL A 109 3.58 14.84 4.88
N ALA A 110 2.34 15.04 4.42
CA ALA A 110 1.12 14.54 5.06
C ALA A 110 0.58 13.33 4.28
N TYR A 111 0.42 12.20 4.96
CA TYR A 111 0.05 10.92 4.36
C TYR A 111 -1.36 10.51 4.80
N PHE A 112 -2.25 10.25 3.84
CA PHE A 112 -3.66 9.93 4.09
C PHE A 112 -3.98 8.51 3.67
N CYS A 113 -4.50 7.69 4.59
CA CYS A 113 -4.95 6.33 4.33
C CYS A 113 -6.04 5.91 5.30
N MET A 114 -6.98 5.06 4.87
CA MET A 114 -8.05 4.53 5.74
C MET A 114 -7.56 3.47 6.72
N GLU A 115 -6.40 2.85 6.49
CA GLU A 115 -5.91 1.74 7.30
C GLU A 115 -4.39 1.78 7.48
N TYR A 116 -3.93 1.38 8.67
CA TYR A 116 -2.51 1.31 9.02
C TYR A 116 -2.22 0.04 9.82
N GLY A 117 -1.46 -0.88 9.24
CA GLY A 117 -1.01 -2.11 9.87
C GLY A 117 0.28 -1.88 10.66
N LEU A 118 0.17 -1.42 11.90
CA LEU A 118 1.31 -1.08 12.76
C LEU A 118 1.67 -2.21 13.72
N THR A 119 0.66 -2.78 14.35
CA THR A 119 0.76 -3.87 15.33
C THR A 119 -0.58 -4.59 15.42
N SER A 120 -0.60 -5.86 15.82
CA SER A 120 -1.81 -6.63 16.10
C SER A 120 -2.63 -6.07 17.27
N VAL A 121 -1.99 -5.33 18.18
CA VAL A 121 -2.64 -4.69 19.34
C VAL A 121 -3.62 -3.59 18.91
N LEU A 122 -3.34 -2.88 17.81
CA LEU A 122 -4.15 -1.79 17.29
C LEU A 122 -4.87 -2.24 16.02
N LYS A 123 -6.17 -2.53 16.13
CA LYS A 123 -6.98 -3.12 15.04
C LYS A 123 -7.49 -2.05 14.08
N ILE A 124 -6.61 -1.41 13.33
CA ILE A 124 -6.92 -0.37 12.35
C ILE A 124 -6.46 -0.71 10.93
N TYR A 125 -6.32 -1.99 10.61
CA TYR A 125 -5.98 -2.48 9.28
C TYR A 125 -6.72 -3.78 8.96
N SER A 126 -6.83 -4.12 7.67
CA SER A 126 -7.42 -5.38 7.21
C SER A 126 -6.46 -6.22 6.38
N GLY A 127 -5.64 -5.61 5.53
CA GLY A 127 -4.81 -6.32 4.57
C GLY A 127 -3.54 -5.59 4.15
N GLY A 128 -3.07 -5.91 2.94
CA GLY A 128 -1.79 -5.46 2.41
C GLY A 128 -1.63 -3.95 2.30
N LEU A 129 -2.71 -3.22 1.98
CA LEU A 129 -2.71 -1.76 1.91
C LEU A 129 -2.34 -1.14 3.27
N GLY A 130 -2.99 -1.60 4.35
CA GLY A 130 -2.72 -1.12 5.70
C GLY A 130 -1.33 -1.50 6.19
N ILE A 131 -0.88 -2.73 5.91
CA ILE A 131 0.47 -3.18 6.27
C ILE A 131 1.52 -2.30 5.58
N LEU A 132 1.34 -2.00 4.29
CA LEU A 132 2.23 -1.11 3.55
C LEU A 132 2.26 0.29 4.17
N ALA A 133 1.09 0.87 4.47
CA ALA A 133 1.00 2.19 5.10
C ALA A 133 1.68 2.21 6.49
N GLY A 134 1.49 1.16 7.29
CA GLY A 134 2.16 1.01 8.59
C GLY A 134 3.68 0.90 8.46
N ASP A 135 4.17 0.06 7.56
CA ASP A 135 5.60 -0.08 7.27
C ASP A 135 6.21 1.24 6.77
N TYR A 136 5.46 1.98 5.95
CA TYR A 136 5.89 3.28 5.43
C TYR A 136 6.10 4.31 6.54
N LEU A 137 5.18 4.39 7.52
CA LEU A 137 5.35 5.30 8.67
C LEU A 137 6.51 4.89 9.58
N LYS A 138 6.73 3.59 9.78
CA LYS A 138 7.88 3.08 10.55
C LYS A 138 9.20 3.46 9.90
N GLU A 139 9.31 3.26 8.58
CA GLU A 139 10.50 3.66 7.83
C GLU A 139 10.70 5.17 7.81
N ALA A 140 9.63 5.95 7.64
CA ALA A 140 9.69 7.41 7.73
C ALA A 140 10.24 7.87 9.08
N SER A 141 9.90 7.16 10.16
CA SER A 141 10.48 7.37 11.48
C SER A 141 11.97 7.00 11.52
N ASP A 142 12.35 5.81 11.04
CA ASP A 142 13.74 5.35 11.05
C ASP A 142 14.64 6.21 10.16
N SER A 143 14.14 6.62 9.01
CA SER A 143 14.83 7.56 8.09
C SER A 143 14.75 9.03 8.52
N ASN A 144 14.10 9.31 9.64
CA ASN A 144 13.99 10.64 10.26
C ASN A 144 13.52 11.75 9.31
N VAL A 145 12.45 11.49 8.57
CA VAL A 145 11.80 12.46 7.67
C VAL A 145 10.64 13.16 8.37
N ASP A 146 10.39 14.42 8.02
CA ASP A 146 9.26 15.19 8.55
C ASP A 146 7.95 14.73 7.90
N MET A 147 7.30 13.75 8.53
CA MET A 147 6.04 13.17 8.07
C MET A 147 5.01 13.14 9.20
N CYS A 148 3.75 13.40 8.85
CA CYS A 148 2.59 13.05 9.66
C CYS A 148 1.59 12.26 8.83
N ALA A 149 0.68 11.58 9.50
CA ALA A 149 -0.33 10.78 8.82
C ALA A 149 -1.73 10.99 9.42
N VAL A 150 -2.77 10.68 8.64
CA VAL A 150 -4.18 10.78 9.05
C VAL A 150 -4.90 9.48 8.69
N GLY A 151 -5.73 9.00 9.61
CA GLY A 151 -6.56 7.82 9.46
C GLY A 151 -7.70 7.78 10.44
N PHE A 152 -8.24 6.60 10.70
CA PHE A 152 -9.36 6.38 11.61
C PHE A 152 -8.99 5.53 12.81
N LEU A 153 -9.60 5.83 13.96
CA LEU A 153 -9.62 4.95 15.12
C LEU A 153 -10.95 4.19 15.11
N TYR A 154 -10.92 2.97 14.62
CA TYR A 154 -12.12 2.13 14.51
C TYR A 154 -12.51 1.55 15.86
N ARG A 155 -13.82 1.62 16.21
CA ARG A 155 -14.34 1.00 17.44
C ARG A 155 -14.20 -0.51 17.43
N TYR A 156 -14.50 -1.15 16.27
CA TYR A 156 -14.46 -2.61 16.09
C TYR A 156 -13.34 -3.05 15.15
N GLY A 157 -12.80 -2.13 14.33
CA GLY A 157 -11.74 -2.40 13.39
C GLY A 157 -12.11 -3.40 12.33
N TYR A 158 -11.21 -4.39 12.12
CA TYR A 158 -11.46 -5.56 11.29
C TYR A 158 -11.66 -6.79 12.17
N PHE A 159 -12.40 -7.78 11.70
CA PHE A 159 -12.86 -8.90 12.52
C PHE A 159 -11.74 -9.87 12.92
N THR A 160 -11.95 -10.55 14.03
CA THR A 160 -11.22 -11.75 14.42
C THR A 160 -11.92 -12.97 13.82
N GLN A 161 -11.16 -13.84 13.15
CA GLN A 161 -11.71 -15.03 12.50
C GLN A 161 -11.76 -16.21 13.46
N SER A 162 -12.89 -16.89 13.49
CA SER A 162 -13.02 -18.28 13.94
C SER A 162 -13.70 -19.12 12.88
N LEU A 163 -13.62 -20.42 13.00
CA LEU A 163 -14.25 -21.36 12.08
C LEU A 163 -15.35 -22.17 12.78
N SER A 164 -16.46 -22.38 12.08
CA SER A 164 -17.49 -23.30 12.52
C SER A 164 -17.03 -24.75 12.37
N MET A 165 -17.79 -25.68 12.95
CA MET A 165 -17.51 -27.13 12.85
C MET A 165 -17.49 -27.63 11.40
N ASP A 166 -18.27 -27.06 10.51
CA ASP A 166 -18.30 -27.38 9.09
C ASP A 166 -17.29 -26.62 8.24
N GLY A 167 -16.41 -25.80 8.88
CA GLY A 167 -15.33 -25.06 8.24
C GLY A 167 -15.73 -23.71 7.63
N ALA A 168 -16.92 -23.18 7.97
CA ALA A 168 -17.32 -21.86 7.54
C ALA A 168 -16.66 -20.76 8.40
N GLN A 169 -16.27 -19.66 7.76
CA GLN A 169 -15.72 -18.51 8.46
C GLN A 169 -16.78 -17.79 9.31
N ILE A 170 -16.42 -17.47 10.54
CA ILE A 170 -17.19 -16.62 11.45
C ILE A 170 -16.40 -15.34 11.70
N ALA A 171 -17.03 -14.20 11.44
CA ALA A 171 -16.45 -12.88 11.70
C ALA A 171 -16.89 -12.37 13.08
N ASN A 172 -15.94 -12.26 14.01
CA ASN A 172 -16.18 -11.77 15.36
C ASN A 172 -15.66 -10.33 15.48
N TYR A 173 -16.53 -9.42 15.94
CA TYR A 173 -16.19 -8.02 16.17
C TYR A 173 -16.20 -7.69 17.66
N GLU A 174 -15.08 -7.26 18.18
CA GLU A 174 -14.91 -6.87 19.57
C GLU A 174 -14.61 -5.37 19.64
N ALA A 175 -15.29 -4.66 20.54
CA ALA A 175 -15.03 -3.21 20.73
C ALA A 175 -13.64 -3.00 21.33
N GLN A 176 -12.84 -2.14 20.71
CA GLN A 176 -11.56 -1.71 21.26
C GLN A 176 -11.79 -0.74 22.42
N ASN A 177 -11.08 -0.95 23.53
CA ASN A 177 -10.99 0.03 24.61
C ASN A 177 -9.81 0.97 24.33
N PHE A 178 -10.09 2.17 23.84
CA PHE A 178 -9.07 3.11 23.40
C PHE A 178 -8.11 3.54 24.52
N ASN A 179 -8.56 3.55 25.77
CA ASN A 179 -7.70 3.90 26.92
C ASN A 179 -6.65 2.83 27.25
N GLN A 180 -6.81 1.63 26.72
CA GLN A 180 -5.90 0.49 26.92
C GLN A 180 -4.98 0.24 25.70
N LEU A 181 -4.99 1.13 24.73
CA LEU A 181 -4.20 1.04 23.52
C LEU A 181 -3.00 2.01 23.55
N PRO A 182 -1.94 1.72 22.79
CA PRO A 182 -0.76 2.59 22.70
C PRO A 182 -1.03 3.85 21.87
N LEU A 183 -1.93 4.69 22.34
CA LEU A 183 -2.33 5.95 21.71
C LEU A 183 -2.66 6.99 22.79
N GLU A 184 -2.71 8.24 22.39
CA GLU A 184 -2.94 9.37 23.27
C GLU A 184 -4.11 10.23 22.75
N ARG A 185 -4.90 10.77 23.68
CA ARG A 185 -5.89 11.77 23.34
C ARG A 185 -5.19 13.08 22.98
N VAL A 186 -5.62 13.74 21.92
CA VAL A 186 -5.15 15.10 21.61
C VAL A 186 -6.01 16.12 22.34
N TYR A 187 -5.37 17.12 22.91
CA TYR A 187 -6.02 18.19 23.67
C TYR A 187 -5.85 19.54 22.98
N GLU A 188 -6.76 20.49 23.28
CA GLU A 188 -6.63 21.88 22.88
C GLU A 188 -5.39 22.52 23.54
N ALA A 189 -5.09 23.77 23.19
CA ALA A 189 -3.94 24.49 23.73
C ALA A 189 -3.96 24.67 25.27
N ASP A 190 -5.11 24.48 25.90
CA ASP A 190 -5.25 24.51 27.36
C ASP A 190 -4.71 23.24 28.03
N GLY A 191 -4.41 22.19 27.27
CA GLY A 191 -3.92 20.91 27.78
C GLY A 191 -4.93 20.07 28.56
N VAL A 192 -6.19 20.48 28.63
CA VAL A 192 -7.25 19.84 29.41
C VAL A 192 -8.45 19.46 28.55
N THR A 193 -8.86 20.35 27.65
CA THR A 193 -10.04 20.16 26.80
C THR A 193 -9.68 19.20 25.64
N PRO A 194 -10.35 18.04 25.51
CA PRO A 194 -10.10 17.14 24.39
C PRO A 194 -10.40 17.81 23.04
N MET A 195 -9.50 17.65 22.08
CA MET A 195 -9.68 18.21 20.74
C MET A 195 -10.78 17.45 20.00
N VAL A 196 -11.79 18.21 19.57
CA VAL A 196 -12.87 17.73 18.71
C VAL A 196 -12.92 18.61 17.46
N ILE A 197 -12.98 17.99 16.28
CA ILE A 197 -13.19 18.68 15.02
C ILE A 197 -14.65 18.58 14.59
N GLN A 198 -15.08 19.54 13.79
CA GLN A 198 -16.41 19.58 13.18
C GLN A 198 -16.25 19.46 11.66
N VAL A 199 -16.81 18.42 11.09
CA VAL A 199 -16.75 18.15 9.66
C VAL A 199 -18.13 18.43 9.06
N PRO A 200 -18.25 19.31 8.04
CA PRO A 200 -19.54 19.64 7.46
C PRO A 200 -20.09 18.47 6.63
N TYR A 201 -21.34 18.07 6.93
CA TYR A 201 -22.13 17.10 6.18
C TYR A 201 -23.48 17.77 5.88
N ILE A 202 -23.98 17.68 4.66
CA ILE A 202 -25.26 18.26 4.23
C ILE A 202 -25.51 19.65 4.87
N ASP A 203 -26.37 19.71 5.90
CA ASP A 203 -26.80 20.89 6.67
C ASP A 203 -26.45 20.80 8.18
N TYR A 204 -25.60 19.83 8.56
CA TYR A 204 -25.15 19.58 9.92
C TYR A 204 -23.65 19.26 9.99
N TYR A 205 -23.12 19.13 11.18
CA TYR A 205 -21.74 18.76 11.44
C TYR A 205 -21.65 17.38 12.06
N VAL A 206 -20.72 16.56 11.56
CA VAL A 206 -20.23 15.37 12.27
C VAL A 206 -19.02 15.77 13.08
N HIS A 207 -19.02 15.37 14.33
CA HIS A 207 -17.93 15.63 15.26
C HIS A 207 -16.96 14.45 15.30
N ALA A 208 -15.67 14.72 15.33
CA ALA A 208 -14.68 13.67 15.48
C ALA A 208 -13.67 14.02 16.58
N ASN A 209 -13.46 13.09 17.50
CA ASN A 209 -12.33 13.12 18.42
C ASN A 209 -11.03 12.94 17.64
N VAL A 210 -9.98 13.60 18.08
CA VAL A 210 -8.65 13.43 17.52
C VAL A 210 -7.78 12.67 18.51
N TRP A 211 -7.24 11.53 18.06
CA TRP A 211 -6.28 10.72 18.79
C TRP A 211 -4.94 10.73 18.08
N ARG A 212 -3.87 10.45 18.80
CA ARG A 212 -2.50 10.38 18.29
C ARG A 212 -1.88 9.03 18.58
N VAL A 213 -1.30 8.43 17.57
CA VAL A 213 -0.38 7.28 17.69
C VAL A 213 1.02 7.77 17.38
N ASN A 214 1.96 7.54 18.29
CA ASN A 214 3.36 7.84 18.07
C ASN A 214 4.03 6.64 17.40
N VAL A 215 4.29 6.74 16.11
CA VAL A 215 5.01 5.73 15.33
C VAL A 215 6.49 6.13 15.31
N GLY A 216 7.20 5.89 16.41
CA GLY A 216 8.50 6.50 16.65
C GLY A 216 8.39 8.03 16.63
N ARG A 217 9.07 8.67 15.69
CA ARG A 217 9.06 10.13 15.47
C ARG A 217 7.87 10.63 14.67
N VAL A 218 7.15 9.75 13.98
CA VAL A 218 6.01 10.10 13.11
C VAL A 218 4.72 10.11 13.91
N ALA A 219 3.95 11.19 13.81
CA ALA A 219 2.61 11.29 14.41
C ALA A 219 1.55 10.81 13.41
N LEU A 220 0.75 9.83 13.82
CA LEU A 220 -0.46 9.40 13.11
C LEU A 220 -1.67 9.93 13.90
N TYR A 221 -2.47 10.79 13.25
CA TYR A 221 -3.71 11.33 13.80
C TYR A 221 -4.89 10.48 13.36
N LEU A 222 -5.65 9.97 14.32
CA LEU A 222 -6.79 9.10 14.10
C LEU A 222 -8.08 9.79 14.49
N LEU A 223 -9.06 9.76 13.58
CA LEU A 223 -10.37 10.37 13.78
C LEU A 223 -11.36 9.32 14.30
N ASP A 224 -12.18 9.71 15.28
CA ASP A 224 -13.16 8.86 15.97
C ASP A 224 -14.49 9.59 16.11
N THR A 225 -15.55 9.07 15.49
CA THR A 225 -16.92 9.63 15.53
C THR A 225 -17.81 8.96 16.56
N ASP A 226 -17.34 7.92 17.26
CA ASP A 226 -18.15 7.11 18.16
C ASP A 226 -18.25 7.70 19.58
N PHE A 227 -18.96 8.83 19.69
CA PHE A 227 -19.24 9.46 20.99
C PHE A 227 -20.55 10.30 20.95
N GLU A 228 -20.98 10.81 22.13
CA GLU A 228 -22.32 11.34 22.34
C GLU A 228 -22.66 12.62 21.55
N ALA A 229 -21.66 13.34 21.05
CA ALA A 229 -21.89 14.54 20.24
C ALA A 229 -22.53 14.24 18.88
N ASN A 230 -22.42 12.98 18.41
CA ASN A 230 -22.99 12.54 17.14
C ASN A 230 -24.30 11.76 17.34
N SER A 231 -25.13 11.82 16.29
CA SER A 231 -26.32 10.99 16.17
C SER A 231 -25.96 9.49 16.07
N GLU A 232 -26.92 8.61 16.37
CA GLU A 232 -26.77 7.16 16.19
C GLU A 232 -26.47 6.75 14.74
N TYR A 233 -26.79 7.61 13.76
CA TYR A 233 -26.48 7.40 12.33
C TYR A 233 -25.04 7.76 11.96
N ASP A 234 -24.38 8.64 12.72
CA ASP A 234 -23.05 9.16 12.38
C ASP A 234 -21.95 8.54 13.23
N ARG A 235 -22.28 8.06 14.46
CA ARG A 235 -21.34 7.31 15.27
C ARG A 235 -20.72 6.11 14.55
N PRO A 236 -21.49 5.32 13.76
CA PRO A 236 -20.96 4.16 13.04
C PRO A 236 -19.97 4.45 11.90
N ILE A 237 -19.74 5.71 11.50
CA ILE A 237 -18.79 6.05 10.43
C ILE A 237 -17.42 5.44 10.72
N THR A 238 -16.95 5.48 11.98
CA THR A 238 -15.68 4.90 12.40
C THR A 238 -15.85 3.59 13.21
N HIS A 239 -16.91 2.83 12.99
CA HIS A 239 -17.07 1.54 13.67
C HIS A 239 -16.23 0.44 13.03
N LYS A 240 -16.39 0.20 11.73
CA LYS A 240 -15.78 -0.93 11.02
C LYS A 240 -15.03 -0.48 9.78
N LEU A 241 -13.85 -1.02 9.62
CA LEU A 241 -13.09 -0.89 8.39
C LEU A 241 -13.78 -1.70 7.27
N TYR A 242 -14.06 -1.04 6.15
CA TYR A 242 -14.83 -1.61 5.02
C TYR A 242 -16.25 -2.12 5.40
N GLY A 243 -16.83 -1.53 6.43
CA GLY A 243 -18.20 -1.84 6.85
C GLY A 243 -19.22 -0.83 6.34
N GLY A 244 -20.51 -1.22 6.38
CA GLY A 244 -21.62 -0.39 5.95
C GLY A 244 -21.88 -0.44 4.45
N ASP A 245 -22.71 0.48 3.99
CA ASP A 245 -23.10 0.65 2.59
C ASP A 245 -22.27 1.73 1.86
N TRP A 246 -22.62 2.02 0.61
CA TRP A 246 -21.95 3.06 -0.18
C TRP A 246 -22.08 4.46 0.41
N GLU A 247 -23.16 4.75 1.12
CA GLU A 247 -23.33 6.04 1.81
C GLU A 247 -22.37 6.14 3.00
N ASN A 248 -22.22 5.08 3.80
CA ASN A 248 -21.23 5.04 4.85
C ASN A 248 -19.80 5.16 4.29
N ARG A 249 -19.53 4.53 3.14
CA ARG A 249 -18.25 4.66 2.45
C ARG A 249 -17.93 6.10 2.07
N LEU A 250 -18.90 6.80 1.47
CA LEU A 250 -18.74 8.23 1.15
C LEU A 250 -18.52 9.08 2.42
N LYS A 251 -19.28 8.81 3.48
CA LYS A 251 -19.09 9.48 4.79
C LYS A 251 -17.67 9.27 5.34
N GLN A 252 -17.11 8.06 5.24
CA GLN A 252 -15.73 7.79 5.63
C GLN A 252 -14.73 8.59 4.80
N GLU A 253 -14.92 8.68 3.48
CA GLU A 253 -14.01 9.44 2.61
C GLU A 253 -14.07 10.94 2.86
N ILE A 254 -15.25 11.49 3.14
CA ILE A 254 -15.42 12.88 3.59
C ILE A 254 -14.67 13.11 4.91
N LEU A 255 -14.85 12.22 5.87
CA LEU A 255 -14.18 12.33 7.16
C LEU A 255 -12.65 12.25 7.02
N LEU A 256 -12.14 11.31 6.21
CA LEU A 256 -10.70 11.16 6.01
C LEU A 256 -10.08 12.39 5.33
N GLY A 257 -10.61 12.77 4.17
CA GLY A 257 -10.04 13.83 3.36
C GLY A 257 -10.30 15.21 3.96
N ILE A 258 -11.58 15.56 4.12
CA ILE A 258 -11.98 16.89 4.61
C ILE A 258 -11.74 17.00 6.12
N GLY A 259 -12.20 16.02 6.89
CA GLY A 259 -11.99 15.98 8.34
C GLY A 259 -10.51 15.91 8.72
N GLY A 260 -9.73 15.12 7.99
CA GLY A 260 -8.28 15.03 8.18
C GLY A 260 -7.57 16.36 7.97
N MET A 261 -7.94 17.10 6.91
CA MET A 261 -7.38 18.44 6.67
C MET A 261 -7.79 19.44 7.76
N ILE A 262 -9.05 19.40 8.20
CA ILE A 262 -9.54 20.25 9.33
C ILE A 262 -8.73 19.94 10.60
N ALA A 263 -8.43 18.67 10.88
CA ALA A 263 -7.61 18.29 12.03
C ALA A 263 -6.19 18.83 11.93
N LEU A 264 -5.53 18.68 10.76
CA LEU A 264 -4.18 19.20 10.55
C LEU A 264 -4.13 20.74 10.68
N GLU A 265 -5.13 21.44 10.12
CA GLU A 265 -5.24 22.89 10.23
C GLU A 265 -5.39 23.32 11.69
N LYS A 266 -6.29 22.67 12.45
CA LYS A 266 -6.50 22.95 13.88
C LYS A 266 -5.26 22.69 14.73
N LEU A 267 -4.44 21.70 14.34
CA LEU A 267 -3.15 21.40 14.95
C LEU A 267 -2.01 22.35 14.50
N GLY A 268 -2.28 23.26 13.57
CA GLY A 268 -1.27 24.15 13.00
C GLY A 268 -0.25 23.43 12.10
N ILE A 269 -0.59 22.27 11.56
CA ILE A 269 0.29 21.44 10.75
C ILE A 269 0.05 21.76 9.26
N LYS A 270 1.12 22.23 8.60
CA LYS A 270 1.17 22.42 7.16
C LYS A 270 2.37 21.66 6.61
N LYS A 271 2.19 20.98 5.47
CA LYS A 271 3.22 20.18 4.81
C LYS A 271 3.44 20.63 3.37
N ASP A 272 4.60 20.31 2.83
CA ASP A 272 4.93 20.58 1.43
C ASP A 272 4.16 19.68 0.47
N ILE A 273 3.98 18.43 0.84
CA ILE A 273 3.33 17.39 0.02
C ILE A 273 2.19 16.74 0.78
N TYR A 274 1.10 16.47 0.06
CA TYR A 274 -0.07 15.71 0.52
C TYR A 274 -0.20 14.46 -0.32
N HIS A 275 0.02 13.30 0.30
CA HIS A 275 0.05 12.01 -0.36
C HIS A 275 -1.27 11.26 -0.14
N CYS A 276 -2.05 11.08 -1.20
CA CYS A 276 -3.25 10.26 -1.23
C CYS A 276 -2.87 8.80 -1.47
N ASN A 277 -2.87 7.99 -0.43
CA ASN A 277 -2.62 6.54 -0.54
C ASN A 277 -3.95 5.84 -0.85
N GLU A 278 -4.26 5.66 -2.12
CA GLU A 278 -5.52 5.24 -2.73
C GLU A 278 -6.53 6.39 -2.91
N GLY A 279 -7.51 6.18 -3.79
CA GLY A 279 -8.53 7.18 -4.16
C GLY A 279 -9.39 7.67 -3.01
N HIS A 280 -9.62 6.84 -2.00
CA HIS A 280 -10.42 7.17 -0.82
C HIS A 280 -9.90 8.38 -0.01
N ALA A 281 -8.66 8.78 -0.22
CA ALA A 281 -8.06 9.94 0.44
C ALA A 281 -8.23 11.27 -0.33
N ALA A 282 -8.70 11.23 -1.58
CA ALA A 282 -8.58 12.36 -2.53
C ALA A 282 -9.38 13.61 -2.13
N LEU A 283 -10.42 13.49 -1.29
CA LEU A 283 -11.19 14.66 -0.83
C LEU A 283 -10.37 15.64 0.03
N CYS A 284 -9.16 15.28 0.47
CA CYS A 284 -8.24 16.24 1.07
C CYS A 284 -7.91 17.38 0.10
N ASN A 285 -7.79 17.07 -1.20
CA ASN A 285 -7.53 18.08 -2.23
C ASN A 285 -8.74 18.98 -2.44
N LEU A 286 -9.97 18.48 -2.33
CA LEU A 286 -11.18 19.30 -2.40
C LEU A 286 -11.18 20.36 -1.30
N TYR A 287 -10.90 19.97 -0.05
CA TYR A 287 -10.81 20.91 1.05
C TYR A 287 -9.71 21.96 0.83
N ARG A 288 -8.53 21.53 0.40
CA ARG A 288 -7.40 22.43 0.11
C ARG A 288 -7.74 23.45 -0.97
N LEU A 289 -8.45 23.05 -2.03
CA LEU A 289 -8.97 23.98 -3.04
C LEU A 289 -9.85 25.04 -2.39
N THR A 290 -10.79 24.67 -1.53
CA THR A 290 -11.65 25.66 -0.85
C THR A 290 -10.88 26.66 0.00
N GLN A 291 -9.76 26.25 0.63
CA GLN A 291 -8.94 27.14 1.44
C GLN A 291 -8.19 28.18 0.57
N TYR A 292 -7.68 27.79 -0.59
CA TYR A 292 -7.09 28.74 -1.54
C TYR A 292 -8.12 29.72 -2.09
N ILE A 293 -9.33 29.26 -2.44
CA ILE A 293 -10.44 30.13 -2.87
C ILE A 293 -10.79 31.17 -1.78
N LYS A 294 -10.91 30.73 -0.52
CA LYS A 294 -11.13 31.64 0.64
C LYS A 294 -10.01 32.65 0.82
N SER A 295 -8.81 32.29 0.38
CA SER A 295 -7.63 33.20 0.43
C SER A 295 -7.54 34.12 -0.78
N GLY A 296 -8.53 34.13 -1.68
CA GLY A 296 -8.64 35.07 -2.81
C GLY A 296 -8.09 34.56 -4.14
N TYR A 297 -7.78 33.27 -4.26
CA TYR A 297 -7.39 32.66 -5.55
C TYR A 297 -8.61 32.31 -6.39
N THR A 298 -8.46 32.29 -7.73
CA THR A 298 -9.47 31.63 -8.60
C THR A 298 -9.38 30.12 -8.48
N TYR A 299 -10.39 29.41 -8.98
CA TYR A 299 -10.40 27.94 -9.00
C TYR A 299 -9.20 27.39 -9.81
N GLU A 300 -8.91 27.96 -10.94
CA GLU A 300 -7.82 27.58 -11.84
C GLU A 300 -6.45 27.76 -11.17
N GLU A 301 -6.24 28.90 -10.52
CA GLU A 301 -5.02 29.19 -9.76
C GLU A 301 -4.84 28.21 -8.58
N ALA A 302 -5.91 27.98 -7.81
CA ALA A 302 -5.93 27.04 -6.69
C ALA A 302 -5.62 25.62 -7.16
N LEU A 303 -6.16 25.20 -8.31
CA LEU A 303 -5.96 23.87 -8.86
C LEU A 303 -4.50 23.62 -9.24
N GLU A 304 -3.80 24.59 -9.83
CA GLU A 304 -2.35 24.45 -10.13
C GLU A 304 -1.53 24.25 -8.84
N ILE A 305 -1.82 25.01 -7.79
CA ILE A 305 -1.09 24.94 -6.53
C ILE A 305 -1.37 23.59 -5.80
N VAL A 306 -2.64 23.19 -5.74
CA VAL A 306 -3.03 21.94 -5.08
C VAL A 306 -2.46 20.74 -5.82
N ARG A 307 -2.53 20.71 -7.15
CA ARG A 307 -1.91 19.65 -7.97
C ARG A 307 -0.43 19.50 -7.69
N ALA A 308 0.33 20.61 -7.73
CA ALA A 308 1.78 20.58 -7.57
C ALA A 308 2.23 19.91 -6.27
N SER A 309 1.44 20.06 -5.20
CA SER A 309 1.74 19.50 -3.88
C SER A 309 0.97 18.22 -3.55
N SER A 310 0.38 17.55 -4.53
CA SER A 310 -0.43 16.33 -4.33
C SER A 310 0.11 15.17 -5.15
N LEU A 311 0.25 14.01 -4.49
CA LEU A 311 0.61 12.71 -5.09
C LEU A 311 -0.52 11.72 -4.86
N TYR A 312 -0.85 10.95 -5.88
CA TYR A 312 -1.80 9.84 -5.80
C TYR A 312 -1.10 8.50 -6.08
N THR A 313 -1.14 7.60 -5.12
CA THR A 313 -0.70 6.21 -5.30
C THR A 313 -1.91 5.31 -5.46
N VAL A 314 -2.02 4.66 -6.62
CA VAL A 314 -3.07 3.68 -6.90
C VAL A 314 -2.61 2.29 -6.49
N HIS A 315 -3.47 1.56 -5.77
CA HIS A 315 -3.24 0.16 -5.37
C HIS A 315 -4.17 -0.81 -6.08
N THR A 316 -5.26 -0.32 -6.64
CA THR A 316 -6.29 -1.11 -7.30
C THR A 316 -5.86 -1.46 -8.72
N PRO A 317 -5.84 -2.77 -9.11
CA PRO A 317 -5.37 -3.20 -10.43
C PRO A 317 -6.47 -3.24 -11.51
N VAL A 318 -7.73 -2.99 -11.14
CA VAL A 318 -8.89 -3.08 -12.05
C VAL A 318 -9.88 -1.93 -11.81
N PRO A 319 -10.52 -1.39 -12.87
CA PRO A 319 -11.47 -0.27 -12.75
C PRO A 319 -12.63 -0.54 -11.79
N ALA A 320 -13.18 -1.75 -11.78
CA ALA A 320 -14.31 -2.14 -10.93
C ALA A 320 -14.00 -2.10 -9.41
N GLY A 321 -12.73 -2.03 -9.03
CA GLY A 321 -12.29 -1.94 -7.64
C GLY A 321 -12.19 -0.52 -7.10
N HIS A 322 -12.40 0.51 -7.93
CA HIS A 322 -12.40 1.91 -7.49
C HIS A 322 -13.74 2.28 -6.83
N ASP A 323 -13.71 3.35 -6.03
CA ASP A 323 -14.92 3.88 -5.41
C ASP A 323 -15.69 4.78 -6.39
N TYR A 324 -16.94 4.41 -6.65
CA TYR A 324 -17.86 5.14 -7.53
C TYR A 324 -19.13 5.54 -6.79
N PHE A 325 -19.52 6.80 -6.90
CA PHE A 325 -20.73 7.32 -6.27
C PHE A 325 -21.70 7.87 -7.32
N ASP A 326 -22.97 7.47 -7.22
CA ASP A 326 -24.02 8.02 -8.05
C ASP A 326 -24.17 9.52 -7.80
N GLU A 327 -24.52 10.29 -8.84
CA GLU A 327 -24.68 11.75 -8.75
C GLU A 327 -25.64 12.17 -7.63
N GLY A 328 -26.73 11.41 -7.40
CA GLY A 328 -27.68 11.69 -6.34
C GLY A 328 -27.07 11.57 -4.94
N LEU A 329 -26.33 10.47 -4.70
CA LEU A 329 -25.64 10.25 -3.42
C LEU A 329 -24.50 11.25 -3.22
N PHE A 330 -23.64 11.42 -4.22
CA PHE A 330 -22.51 12.36 -4.14
C PHE A 330 -23.02 13.80 -3.96
N GLY A 331 -24.04 14.18 -4.70
CA GLY A 331 -24.65 15.51 -4.63
C GLY A 331 -25.30 15.82 -3.30
N LYS A 332 -25.82 14.80 -2.58
CA LYS A 332 -26.38 14.97 -1.24
C LYS A 332 -25.36 15.63 -0.29
N TYR A 333 -24.08 15.31 -0.40
CA TYR A 333 -23.00 15.81 0.48
C TYR A 333 -22.15 16.90 -0.16
N MET A 334 -21.98 16.89 -1.49
CA MET A 334 -20.93 17.66 -2.17
C MET A 334 -21.41 18.90 -2.94
N ARG A 335 -22.74 19.10 -3.17
CA ARG A 335 -23.24 20.28 -3.93
C ARG A 335 -22.76 21.62 -3.38
N GLY A 336 -22.70 21.76 -2.05
CA GLY A 336 -22.21 22.98 -1.40
C GLY A 336 -20.76 23.33 -1.72
N TYR A 337 -19.93 22.32 -2.04
CA TYR A 337 -18.54 22.54 -2.39
C TYR A 337 -18.36 23.17 -3.78
N ALA A 338 -19.24 22.88 -4.74
CA ALA A 338 -19.22 23.55 -6.04
C ALA A 338 -19.35 25.08 -5.88
N SER A 339 -20.28 25.51 -5.03
CA SER A 339 -20.44 26.96 -4.72
C SER A 339 -19.20 27.53 -4.00
N GLN A 340 -18.61 26.78 -3.07
CA GLN A 340 -17.38 27.21 -2.36
C GLN A 340 -16.18 27.32 -3.29
N LEU A 341 -16.14 26.55 -4.38
CA LEU A 341 -15.11 26.58 -5.40
C LEU A 341 -15.37 27.60 -6.50
N ASN A 342 -16.53 28.28 -6.50
CA ASN A 342 -16.98 29.18 -7.55
C ASN A 342 -17.08 28.50 -8.93
N ILE A 343 -17.43 27.22 -8.97
CA ILE A 343 -17.66 26.44 -10.20
C ILE A 343 -19.09 25.88 -10.24
N THR A 344 -19.51 25.40 -11.41
CA THR A 344 -20.81 24.75 -11.53
C THR A 344 -20.78 23.34 -10.90
N TRP A 345 -21.97 22.79 -10.62
CA TRP A 345 -22.09 21.42 -10.17
C TRP A 345 -21.56 20.41 -11.21
N ASP A 346 -21.84 20.67 -12.49
CA ASP A 346 -21.34 19.83 -13.58
C ASP A 346 -19.80 19.85 -13.67
N ASP A 347 -19.17 21.01 -13.44
CA ASP A 347 -17.68 21.10 -13.40
C ASP A 347 -17.12 20.26 -12.27
N LEU A 348 -17.71 20.28 -11.07
CA LEU A 348 -17.26 19.44 -9.96
C LEU A 348 -17.44 17.96 -10.30
N MET A 349 -18.60 17.55 -10.84
CA MET A 349 -18.84 16.16 -11.25
C MET A 349 -17.86 15.69 -12.33
N ASN A 350 -17.49 16.56 -13.27
CA ASN A 350 -16.56 16.25 -14.35
C ASN A 350 -15.14 15.96 -13.86
N LEU A 351 -14.77 16.42 -12.67
CA LEU A 351 -13.47 16.02 -12.06
C LEU A 351 -13.40 14.54 -11.71
N GLY A 352 -14.55 13.89 -11.52
CA GLY A 352 -14.63 12.45 -11.21
C GLY A 352 -15.14 11.59 -12.37
N ARG A 353 -15.31 12.16 -13.58
CA ARG A 353 -15.79 11.48 -14.78
C ARG A 353 -14.67 11.28 -15.80
N GLU A 354 -14.63 10.13 -16.43
CA GLU A 354 -13.70 9.85 -17.55
C GLU A 354 -14.10 10.65 -18.79
N ASN A 355 -15.40 10.72 -19.05
CA ASN A 355 -15.96 11.53 -20.12
C ASN A 355 -16.66 12.77 -19.54
N ALA A 356 -15.96 13.88 -19.53
CA ALA A 356 -16.53 15.15 -19.07
C ALA A 356 -17.84 15.47 -19.83
N GLY A 357 -18.90 15.75 -19.06
CA GLY A 357 -20.25 16.02 -19.59
C GLY A 357 -21.14 14.80 -19.76
N ASP A 358 -20.65 13.56 -19.64
CA ASP A 358 -21.50 12.37 -19.62
C ASP A 358 -22.21 12.21 -18.26
N LYS A 359 -23.48 12.57 -18.21
CA LYS A 359 -24.31 12.50 -17.00
C LYS A 359 -24.68 11.08 -16.57
N ASN A 360 -24.38 10.07 -17.38
CA ASN A 360 -24.57 8.67 -17.01
C ASN A 360 -23.38 8.12 -16.21
N GLU A 361 -22.22 8.77 -16.28
CA GLU A 361 -21.06 8.36 -15.51
C GLU A 361 -21.19 8.79 -14.04
N ARG A 362 -20.90 7.83 -13.15
CA ARG A 362 -20.80 8.06 -11.72
C ARG A 362 -19.51 8.83 -11.40
N PHE A 363 -19.49 9.50 -10.26
CA PHE A 363 -18.27 10.13 -9.75
C PHE A 363 -17.30 9.07 -9.24
N CYS A 364 -16.10 9.02 -9.83
CA CYS A 364 -15.02 8.10 -9.46
C CYS A 364 -13.94 8.83 -8.66
N MET A 365 -13.65 8.36 -7.45
CA MET A 365 -12.66 8.96 -6.58
C MET A 365 -11.25 8.89 -7.14
N SER A 366 -10.91 7.83 -7.85
CA SER A 366 -9.60 7.67 -8.49
C SER A 366 -9.41 8.63 -9.68
N ILE A 367 -10.46 8.88 -10.46
CA ILE A 367 -10.43 9.89 -11.52
C ILE A 367 -10.29 11.28 -10.91
N PHE A 368 -11.02 11.55 -9.84
CA PHE A 368 -10.88 12.81 -9.09
C PHE A 368 -9.45 13.00 -8.56
N ALA A 369 -8.84 11.93 -8.02
CA ALA A 369 -7.44 11.96 -7.59
C ALA A 369 -6.49 12.24 -8.77
N CYS A 370 -6.68 11.61 -9.93
CA CYS A 370 -5.90 11.89 -11.15
C CYS A 370 -6.01 13.34 -11.61
N ASN A 371 -7.18 13.95 -11.48
CA ASN A 371 -7.43 15.33 -11.88
C ASN A 371 -6.94 16.38 -10.88
N THR A 372 -6.73 16.00 -9.61
CA THR A 372 -6.32 16.92 -8.53
C THR A 372 -4.91 16.67 -8.00
N CYS A 373 -4.23 15.62 -8.45
CA CYS A 373 -2.82 15.34 -8.17
C CYS A 373 -1.97 15.55 -9.42
N GLN A 374 -0.78 16.12 -9.27
CA GLN A 374 0.16 16.27 -10.37
C GLN A 374 0.79 14.94 -10.74
N GLU A 375 1.19 14.17 -9.74
CA GLU A 375 1.87 12.90 -9.91
C GLU A 375 0.97 11.73 -9.52
N ILE A 376 1.10 10.63 -10.26
CA ILE A 376 0.36 9.41 -10.07
C ILE A 376 1.34 8.25 -10.18
N ASN A 377 1.26 7.28 -9.28
CA ASN A 377 2.09 6.08 -9.40
C ASN A 377 1.34 4.79 -9.06
N GLY A 378 1.69 3.73 -9.76
CA GLY A 378 1.40 2.35 -9.35
C GLY A 378 2.44 1.82 -8.35
N VAL A 379 2.20 0.61 -7.85
CA VAL A 379 2.98 0.01 -6.74
C VAL A 379 3.90 -1.14 -7.19
N SER A 380 4.06 -1.31 -8.48
CA SER A 380 5.09 -2.13 -9.15
C SER A 380 5.23 -1.64 -10.59
N ARG A 381 6.30 -2.06 -11.26
CA ARG A 381 6.51 -1.70 -12.67
C ARG A 381 5.36 -2.17 -13.56
N LEU A 382 4.93 -3.44 -13.40
CA LEU A 382 3.78 -3.98 -14.14
C LEU A 382 2.50 -3.21 -13.82
N HIS A 383 2.24 -2.93 -12.54
CA HIS A 383 1.05 -2.19 -12.13
C HIS A 383 1.04 -0.74 -12.63
N GLY A 384 2.21 -0.09 -12.71
CA GLY A 384 2.34 1.21 -13.37
C GLY A 384 1.89 1.17 -14.83
N ALA A 385 2.29 0.15 -15.58
CA ALA A 385 1.84 -0.04 -16.96
C ALA A 385 0.33 -0.34 -17.06
N VAL A 386 -0.21 -1.19 -16.18
CA VAL A 386 -1.66 -1.45 -16.08
C VAL A 386 -2.42 -0.16 -15.76
N SER A 387 -1.91 0.66 -14.84
CA SER A 387 -2.54 1.92 -14.44
C SER A 387 -2.53 2.97 -15.55
N LYS A 388 -1.46 3.01 -16.37
CA LYS A 388 -1.44 3.85 -17.58
C LYS A 388 -2.62 3.54 -18.51
N SER A 389 -2.87 2.25 -18.75
CA SER A 389 -3.99 1.80 -19.58
C SER A 389 -5.34 2.04 -18.92
N MET A 390 -5.44 1.82 -17.61
CA MET A 390 -6.66 1.96 -16.82
C MET A 390 -7.18 3.41 -16.79
N PHE A 391 -6.28 4.39 -16.77
CA PHE A 391 -6.62 5.81 -16.76
C PHE A 391 -6.51 6.49 -18.13
N ALA A 392 -6.34 5.74 -19.20
CA ALA A 392 -6.13 6.29 -20.54
C ALA A 392 -7.28 7.19 -21.01
N GLY A 393 -8.51 6.89 -20.63
CA GLY A 393 -9.69 7.66 -21.01
C GLY A 393 -9.74 9.08 -20.43
N ILE A 394 -8.97 9.37 -19.37
CA ILE A 394 -8.87 10.71 -18.77
C ILE A 394 -8.14 11.68 -19.71
N TRP A 395 -7.08 11.21 -20.37
CA TRP A 395 -6.21 12.03 -21.22
C TRP A 395 -6.41 11.72 -22.69
N LYS A 396 -7.56 12.11 -23.22
CA LYS A 396 -7.94 11.86 -24.61
C LYS A 396 -6.93 12.42 -25.60
N GLY A 397 -6.64 11.65 -26.63
CA GLY A 397 -5.70 12.02 -27.67
C GLY A 397 -4.26 11.62 -27.38
N TYR A 398 -3.98 11.04 -26.20
CA TYR A 398 -2.70 10.40 -25.85
C TYR A 398 -2.83 8.88 -25.82
N TYR A 399 -1.75 8.19 -26.18
CA TYR A 399 -1.68 6.73 -26.06
C TYR A 399 -1.40 6.33 -24.60
N PRO A 400 -1.87 5.18 -24.14
CA PRO A 400 -1.63 4.74 -22.75
C PRO A 400 -0.15 4.75 -22.35
N SER A 401 0.75 4.36 -23.25
CA SER A 401 2.20 4.34 -22.99
C SER A 401 2.79 5.72 -22.67
N GLU A 402 2.15 6.82 -23.12
CA GLU A 402 2.61 8.20 -22.88
C GLU A 402 2.12 8.79 -21.56
N ASN A 403 1.13 8.17 -20.93
CA ASN A 403 0.55 8.72 -19.71
C ASN A 403 1.60 8.81 -18.60
N HIS A 404 1.58 9.92 -17.86
CA HIS A 404 2.56 10.23 -16.81
C HIS A 404 2.38 9.45 -15.50
N VAL A 405 1.71 8.28 -15.57
CA VAL A 405 1.62 7.37 -14.44
C VAL A 405 2.96 6.64 -14.26
N GLY A 406 3.64 6.95 -13.17
CA GLY A 406 4.90 6.30 -12.80
C GLY A 406 4.68 5.03 -11.96
N TYR A 407 5.76 4.56 -11.33
CA TYR A 407 5.68 3.50 -10.34
C TYR A 407 6.76 3.64 -9.27
N VAL A 408 6.42 3.18 -8.07
CA VAL A 408 7.36 2.86 -7.00
C VAL A 408 7.00 1.46 -6.53
N THR A 409 7.89 0.50 -6.74
CA THR A 409 7.64 -0.88 -6.31
C THR A 409 7.64 -0.93 -4.79
N ASN A 410 6.63 -1.58 -4.22
CA ASN A 410 6.52 -1.73 -2.78
C ASN A 410 7.74 -2.46 -2.21
N GLY A 411 8.03 -2.20 -0.95
CA GLY A 411 9.01 -2.87 -0.13
C GLY A 411 8.46 -3.11 1.27
N VAL A 412 9.28 -3.67 2.15
CA VAL A 412 8.88 -4.02 3.51
C VAL A 412 9.85 -3.42 4.53
N HIS A 413 9.31 -3.05 5.69
CA HIS A 413 10.11 -2.52 6.79
C HIS A 413 10.94 -3.64 7.42
N TYR A 414 12.24 -3.65 7.14
CA TYR A 414 13.19 -4.68 7.57
C TYR A 414 13.08 -5.00 9.09
N PRO A 415 13.14 -4.02 10.01
CA PRO A 415 13.12 -4.32 11.45
C PRO A 415 11.80 -4.93 11.94
N THR A 416 10.69 -4.74 11.22
CA THR A 416 9.40 -5.33 11.58
C THR A 416 9.32 -6.80 11.20
N TRP A 417 9.85 -7.19 10.03
CA TRP A 417 9.55 -8.47 9.40
C TRP A 417 10.67 -9.49 9.48
N VAL A 418 11.92 -9.05 9.68
CA VAL A 418 13.05 -9.97 9.83
C VAL A 418 13.08 -10.56 11.23
N ALA A 419 13.14 -11.88 11.31
CA ALA A 419 13.18 -12.60 12.58
C ALA A 419 14.51 -12.35 13.32
N PRO A 420 14.50 -12.35 14.67
CA PRO A 420 15.70 -12.07 15.48
C PRO A 420 16.93 -12.86 15.07
N GLU A 421 16.80 -14.16 14.81
CA GLU A 421 17.92 -15.03 14.44
C GLU A 421 18.56 -14.64 13.09
N TRP A 422 17.76 -14.13 12.15
CA TRP A 422 18.26 -13.60 10.89
C TRP A 422 18.88 -12.22 11.06
N ASP A 423 18.29 -11.37 11.88
CA ASP A 423 18.82 -10.03 12.20
C ASP A 423 20.19 -10.13 12.89
N GLU A 424 20.32 -11.02 13.86
CA GLU A 424 21.64 -11.31 14.51
C GLU A 424 22.67 -11.81 13.49
N LEU A 425 22.28 -12.71 12.59
CA LEU A 425 23.15 -13.24 11.55
C LEU A 425 23.63 -12.13 10.61
N TYR A 426 22.73 -11.25 10.17
CA TYR A 426 23.06 -10.11 9.32
C TYR A 426 23.98 -9.13 10.06
N LYS A 427 23.61 -8.69 11.25
CA LYS A 427 24.42 -7.75 12.05
C LYS A 427 25.83 -8.27 12.34
N LYS A 428 25.99 -9.58 12.50
CA LYS A 428 27.29 -10.21 12.74
C LYS A 428 28.19 -10.22 11.51
N ASN A 429 27.62 -10.35 10.32
CA ASN A 429 28.37 -10.60 9.09
C ASN A 429 28.39 -9.44 8.10
N PHE A 430 27.46 -8.47 8.23
CA PHE A 430 27.32 -7.33 7.35
C PHE A 430 28.06 -6.11 7.92
N ASP A 431 28.35 -5.16 7.04
CA ASP A 431 28.93 -3.87 7.45
C ASP A 431 27.98 -3.15 8.43
N PRO A 432 28.49 -2.51 9.50
CA PRO A 432 27.66 -1.81 10.48
C PRO A 432 26.74 -0.73 9.92
N SER A 433 27.04 -0.16 8.75
CA SER A 433 26.18 0.81 8.05
C SER A 433 24.83 0.21 7.61
N PHE A 434 24.74 -1.12 7.54
CA PHE A 434 23.50 -1.85 7.27
C PHE A 434 22.35 -1.47 8.18
N ILE A 435 22.64 -1.15 9.44
CA ILE A 435 21.61 -0.77 10.42
C ILE A 435 20.87 0.51 9.97
N GLY A 436 21.59 1.45 9.35
CA GLY A 436 21.04 2.71 8.86
C GLY A 436 20.51 2.67 7.42
N ASP A 437 21.01 1.73 6.61
CA ASP A 437 20.64 1.62 5.19
C ASP A 437 20.64 0.18 4.68
N GLN A 438 19.48 -0.46 4.72
CA GLN A 438 19.27 -1.81 4.19
C GLN A 438 19.09 -1.84 2.67
N SER A 439 19.05 -0.70 1.99
CA SER A 439 18.94 -0.63 0.52
C SER A 439 20.27 -0.73 -0.22
N ASN A 440 21.39 -0.69 0.50
CA ASN A 440 22.72 -0.80 -0.11
C ASN A 440 23.00 -2.24 -0.54
N GLU A 441 22.87 -2.53 -1.82
CA GLU A 441 23.02 -3.87 -2.43
C GLU A 441 24.35 -4.52 -2.10
N SER A 442 25.45 -3.76 -2.10
CA SER A 442 26.79 -4.30 -1.90
C SER A 442 26.99 -4.99 -0.53
N ILE A 443 26.26 -4.54 0.48
CA ILE A 443 26.36 -5.08 1.85
C ILE A 443 25.75 -6.50 1.91
N TRP A 444 24.66 -6.75 1.19
CA TRP A 444 23.95 -8.02 1.23
C TRP A 444 24.77 -9.19 0.65
N HIS A 445 25.73 -8.92 -0.23
CA HIS A 445 26.66 -9.94 -0.74
C HIS A 445 27.55 -10.57 0.33
N ALA A 446 27.63 -10.00 1.53
CA ALA A 446 28.34 -10.63 2.64
C ALA A 446 27.70 -11.97 3.06
N ILE A 447 26.41 -12.20 2.76
CA ILE A 447 25.73 -13.49 3.03
C ILE A 447 26.37 -14.64 2.26
N ASP A 448 26.94 -14.40 1.08
CA ASP A 448 27.57 -15.42 0.25
C ASP A 448 28.77 -16.08 0.94
N LYS A 449 29.39 -15.38 1.91
CA LYS A 449 30.53 -15.86 2.69
C LYS A 449 30.14 -16.61 3.97
N VAL A 450 28.87 -16.56 4.37
CA VAL A 450 28.36 -17.28 5.55
C VAL A 450 28.31 -18.78 5.24
N SER A 451 28.72 -19.62 6.17
CA SER A 451 28.71 -21.08 5.95
C SER A 451 27.29 -21.62 5.80
N ASN A 452 27.11 -22.63 4.96
CA ASN A 452 25.82 -23.27 4.72
C ASN A 452 25.22 -23.87 6.00
N ASP A 453 26.03 -24.38 6.90
CA ASP A 453 25.57 -24.92 8.20
C ASP A 453 24.91 -23.84 9.06
N VAL A 454 25.43 -22.61 9.06
CA VAL A 454 24.88 -21.51 9.84
C VAL A 454 23.54 -21.08 9.24
N ILE A 455 23.46 -20.94 7.91
CA ILE A 455 22.22 -20.60 7.20
C ILE A 455 21.14 -21.65 7.47
N TRP A 456 21.48 -22.92 7.33
CA TRP A 456 20.55 -24.02 7.56
C TRP A 456 20.07 -24.09 9.01
N LYS A 457 20.97 -23.95 9.97
CA LYS A 457 20.62 -23.93 11.40
C LYS A 457 19.63 -22.80 11.73
N THR A 458 19.84 -21.62 11.16
CA THR A 458 18.93 -20.48 11.33
C THR A 458 17.53 -20.82 10.76
N ARG A 459 17.46 -21.41 9.56
CA ARG A 459 16.20 -21.88 8.97
C ARG A 459 15.46 -22.89 9.85
N VAL A 460 16.17 -23.92 10.31
CA VAL A 460 15.60 -24.98 11.17
C VAL A 460 15.09 -24.41 12.48
N THR A 461 15.81 -23.49 13.10
CA THR A 461 15.36 -22.82 14.33
C THR A 461 14.02 -22.10 14.12
N ARG A 462 13.87 -21.37 13.03
CA ARG A 462 12.61 -20.67 12.71
C ARG A 462 11.48 -21.62 12.38
N LYS A 463 11.74 -22.66 11.58
CA LYS A 463 10.75 -23.70 11.27
C LYS A 463 10.25 -24.39 12.54
N LYS A 464 11.15 -24.74 13.48
CA LYS A 464 10.77 -25.34 14.75
C LYS A 464 9.83 -24.45 15.56
N LYS A 465 10.14 -23.17 15.67
CA LYS A 465 9.25 -22.18 16.35
C LYS A 465 7.85 -22.13 15.73
N LEU A 466 7.75 -22.17 14.39
CA LEU A 466 6.47 -22.22 13.71
C LEU A 466 5.71 -23.51 14.00
N ILE A 467 6.36 -24.67 13.96
CA ILE A 467 5.73 -25.97 14.23
C ILE A 467 5.27 -26.07 15.69
N ASP A 468 6.07 -25.58 16.63
CA ASP A 468 5.70 -25.55 18.05
C ASP A 468 4.49 -24.63 18.30
N TYR A 469 4.42 -23.48 17.60
CA TYR A 469 3.23 -22.63 17.62
C TYR A 469 1.98 -23.36 17.07
N ILE A 470 2.10 -24.04 15.93
CA ILE A 470 0.98 -24.77 15.33
C ILE A 470 0.48 -25.85 16.29
N ARG A 471 1.39 -26.61 16.90
CA ARG A 471 1.03 -27.64 17.88
C ARG A 471 0.31 -27.07 19.10
N LYS A 472 0.76 -25.91 19.60
CA LYS A 472 0.12 -25.19 20.71
C LYS A 472 -1.28 -24.72 20.29
N ALA A 473 -1.41 -24.04 19.16
CA ALA A 473 -2.65 -23.49 18.64
C ALA A 473 -3.73 -24.58 18.48
N PHE A 474 -3.38 -25.71 17.85
CA PHE A 474 -4.35 -26.81 17.68
C PHE A 474 -4.80 -27.44 19.01
N LYS A 475 -3.94 -27.49 20.02
CA LYS A 475 -4.33 -27.99 21.36
C LYS A 475 -5.26 -27.03 22.08
N GLU A 476 -5.07 -25.72 21.91
CA GLU A 476 -5.91 -24.69 22.53
C GLU A 476 -7.25 -24.55 21.82
N ASP A 477 -7.31 -24.68 20.50
CA ASP A 477 -8.53 -24.57 19.71
C ASP A 477 -9.54 -25.67 20.02
N TRP A 478 -9.10 -26.87 20.41
CA TRP A 478 -10.02 -27.93 20.85
C TRP A 478 -10.86 -27.51 22.07
N LEU A 479 -10.24 -26.80 23.01
CA LEU A 479 -10.92 -26.30 24.21
C LEU A 479 -11.98 -25.24 23.86
N LYS A 480 -11.75 -24.46 22.80
CA LYS A 480 -12.64 -23.37 22.37
C LYS A 480 -13.78 -23.86 21.47
N ASN A 481 -13.52 -24.78 20.55
CA ASN A 481 -14.40 -25.08 19.42
C ASN A 481 -15.12 -26.44 19.52
N GLN A 482 -14.87 -27.23 20.57
CA GLN A 482 -15.46 -28.58 20.77
C GLN A 482 -15.34 -29.47 19.53
N GLY A 483 -14.24 -29.33 18.76
CA GLY A 483 -14.00 -30.15 17.58
C GLY A 483 -13.74 -31.62 17.89
N ASP A 484 -13.58 -32.45 16.85
CA ASP A 484 -13.22 -33.87 17.01
C ASP A 484 -11.82 -33.97 17.66
N PRO A 485 -11.71 -34.49 18.91
CA PRO A 485 -10.44 -34.62 19.63
C PRO A 485 -9.42 -35.49 18.90
N MET A 486 -9.90 -36.54 18.22
CA MET A 486 -9.02 -37.49 17.50
C MET A 486 -8.31 -36.79 16.33
N ARG A 487 -9.02 -35.92 15.65
CA ARG A 487 -8.43 -35.14 14.56
C ARG A 487 -7.29 -34.21 15.04
N ILE A 488 -7.46 -33.60 16.21
CA ILE A 488 -6.44 -32.74 16.79
C ILE A 488 -5.19 -33.55 17.14
N VAL A 489 -5.40 -34.72 17.77
CA VAL A 489 -4.32 -35.65 18.05
C VAL A 489 -3.60 -36.07 16.77
N ASP A 490 -4.34 -36.38 15.72
CA ASP A 490 -3.78 -36.74 14.42
C ASP A 490 -2.96 -35.62 13.79
N VAL A 491 -3.48 -34.39 13.76
CA VAL A 491 -2.74 -33.23 13.21
C VAL A 491 -1.46 -32.99 13.99
N VAL A 492 -1.54 -32.92 15.32
CA VAL A 492 -0.38 -32.65 16.20
C VAL A 492 0.70 -33.72 16.06
N ASN A 493 0.33 -35.00 15.89
CA ASN A 493 1.26 -36.09 15.76
C ASN A 493 1.83 -36.25 14.34
N LYS A 494 1.05 -35.91 13.31
CA LYS A 494 1.45 -36.08 11.90
C LYS A 494 2.22 -34.87 11.35
N ILE A 495 2.20 -33.71 12.01
CA ILE A 495 3.03 -32.59 11.58
C ILE A 495 4.51 -32.96 11.71
N ASN A 496 5.21 -32.89 10.58
CA ASN A 496 6.59 -33.35 10.46
C ASN A 496 7.54 -32.12 10.33
N PRO A 497 8.42 -31.87 11.31
CA PRO A 497 9.39 -30.77 11.25
C PRO A 497 10.43 -30.93 10.14
N ASP A 498 10.68 -32.17 9.65
CA ASP A 498 11.68 -32.46 8.62
C ASP A 498 11.11 -32.38 7.20
N ALA A 499 9.80 -32.27 7.05
CA ALA A 499 9.13 -32.08 5.77
C ALA A 499 9.44 -30.73 5.16
N LEU A 500 9.41 -30.64 3.82
CA LEU A 500 9.33 -29.36 3.12
C LEU A 500 8.00 -28.69 3.46
N VAL A 501 8.03 -27.46 3.97
CA VAL A 501 6.84 -26.71 4.36
C VAL A 501 6.62 -25.53 3.40
N ILE A 502 5.44 -25.54 2.76
CA ILE A 502 5.01 -24.46 1.85
C ILE A 502 3.88 -23.66 2.51
N GLY A 503 4.05 -22.34 2.59
CA GLY A 503 3.05 -21.41 3.13
C GLY A 503 2.29 -20.68 2.02
N PHE A 504 0.97 -20.61 2.20
CA PHE A 504 0.07 -19.77 1.40
C PHE A 504 -0.81 -18.99 2.38
N ALA A 505 -0.49 -17.72 2.60
CA ALA A 505 -1.23 -16.89 3.56
C ALA A 505 -1.51 -15.51 2.99
N ARG A 506 -2.82 -15.21 2.83
CA ARG A 506 -3.28 -13.94 2.24
C ARG A 506 -4.80 -13.79 2.38
N ARG A 507 -5.32 -12.59 2.06
CA ARG A 507 -6.77 -12.42 1.93
C ARG A 507 -7.33 -13.39 0.89
N PHE A 508 -8.39 -14.11 1.23
CA PHE A 508 -9.07 -14.99 0.29
C PHE A 508 -9.98 -14.18 -0.62
N ALA A 509 -9.64 -14.20 -1.89
CA ALA A 509 -10.41 -13.65 -3.01
C ALA A 509 -10.18 -14.56 -4.23
N THR A 510 -11.12 -14.61 -5.16
CA THR A 510 -11.08 -15.56 -6.30
C THR A 510 -9.82 -15.44 -7.14
N TYR A 511 -9.37 -14.23 -7.43
CA TYR A 511 -8.19 -13.99 -8.26
C TYR A 511 -6.86 -14.45 -7.62
N LYS A 512 -6.84 -14.65 -6.30
CA LYS A 512 -5.68 -15.18 -5.56
C LYS A 512 -5.51 -16.69 -5.76
N ARG A 513 -6.53 -17.37 -6.23
CA ARG A 513 -6.56 -18.76 -6.69
C ARG A 513 -6.00 -19.78 -5.70
N ALA A 514 -6.42 -19.69 -4.45
CA ALA A 514 -6.03 -20.66 -3.40
C ALA A 514 -6.42 -22.11 -3.75
N HIS A 515 -7.32 -22.31 -4.71
CA HIS A 515 -7.85 -23.61 -5.13
C HIS A 515 -6.96 -24.40 -6.10
N LEU A 516 -5.94 -23.80 -6.72
CA LEU A 516 -5.17 -24.46 -7.80
C LEU A 516 -4.60 -25.82 -7.41
N LEU A 517 -4.11 -25.98 -6.20
CA LEU A 517 -3.61 -27.27 -5.69
C LEU A 517 -4.70 -28.34 -5.58
N PHE A 518 -5.98 -27.97 -5.55
CA PHE A 518 -7.10 -28.90 -5.36
C PHE A 518 -7.79 -29.28 -6.67
N THR A 519 -7.24 -28.90 -7.80
CA THR A 519 -7.76 -29.27 -9.13
C THR A 519 -7.51 -30.75 -9.47
N ASP A 520 -6.44 -31.34 -8.91
CA ASP A 520 -6.07 -32.75 -9.07
C ASP A 520 -5.71 -33.36 -7.70
N LEU A 521 -6.73 -33.81 -6.98
CA LEU A 521 -6.56 -34.36 -5.61
C LEU A 521 -5.80 -35.68 -5.60
N ASP A 522 -5.90 -36.50 -6.65
CA ASP A 522 -5.20 -37.78 -6.72
C ASP A 522 -3.69 -37.56 -6.89
N ARG A 523 -3.30 -36.61 -7.75
CA ARG A 523 -1.90 -36.20 -7.91
C ARG A 523 -1.36 -35.55 -6.64
N LEU A 524 -2.15 -34.70 -6.01
CA LEU A 524 -1.81 -34.07 -4.74
C LEU A 524 -1.60 -35.14 -3.64
N ALA A 525 -2.49 -36.12 -3.54
CA ALA A 525 -2.38 -37.19 -2.55
C ALA A 525 -1.09 -38.02 -2.76
N LYS A 526 -0.74 -38.38 -4.01
CA LYS A 526 0.51 -39.04 -4.33
C LYS A 526 1.73 -38.22 -3.91
N LEU A 527 1.71 -36.91 -4.18
CA LEU A 527 2.79 -36.02 -3.84
C LEU A 527 2.99 -35.91 -2.32
N LEU A 528 1.89 -35.70 -1.56
CA LEU A 528 1.94 -35.51 -0.10
C LEU A 528 2.17 -36.79 0.70
N ASN A 529 1.91 -37.96 0.11
CA ASN A 529 2.10 -39.25 0.78
C ASN A 529 3.41 -39.95 0.40
N ASN A 530 4.33 -39.26 -0.27
CA ASN A 530 5.65 -39.81 -0.56
C ASN A 530 6.52 -39.81 0.72
N PRO A 531 6.89 -41.00 1.27
CA PRO A 531 7.66 -41.07 2.52
C PRO A 531 9.11 -40.57 2.38
N GLU A 532 9.69 -40.63 1.17
CA GLU A 532 11.06 -40.19 0.92
C GLU A 532 11.18 -38.68 0.75
N ARG A 533 10.08 -38.01 0.38
CA ARG A 533 10.04 -36.56 0.11
C ARG A 533 8.79 -35.94 0.74
N PRO A 534 8.67 -35.96 2.08
CA PRO A 534 7.49 -35.43 2.76
C PRO A 534 7.33 -33.92 2.53
N ILE A 535 6.11 -33.51 2.28
CA ILE A 535 5.74 -32.12 2.03
C ILE A 535 4.47 -31.76 2.80
N GLN A 536 4.38 -30.53 3.29
CA GLN A 536 3.23 -30.00 4.01
C GLN A 536 2.88 -28.60 3.49
N PHE A 537 1.57 -28.32 3.43
CA PHE A 537 1.03 -27.01 3.05
C PHE A 537 0.33 -26.35 4.23
N LEU A 538 0.70 -25.12 4.51
CA LEU A 538 0.06 -24.27 5.51
C LEU A 538 -0.73 -23.18 4.81
N PHE A 539 -2.02 -23.10 5.10
CA PHE A 539 -2.91 -22.06 4.62
C PHE A 539 -3.34 -21.17 5.78
N ALA A 540 -3.41 -19.87 5.55
CA ALA A 540 -3.98 -18.92 6.49
C ALA A 540 -4.58 -17.72 5.72
N GLY A 541 -5.56 -17.05 6.31
CA GLY A 541 -6.15 -15.85 5.71
C GLY A 541 -7.62 -15.69 6.00
N LYS A 542 -8.11 -14.50 5.76
CA LYS A 542 -9.50 -14.10 5.96
C LYS A 542 -10.14 -13.73 4.62
N ALA A 543 -11.40 -14.05 4.44
CA ALA A 543 -12.23 -13.54 3.36
C ALA A 543 -13.05 -12.35 3.89
N HIS A 544 -13.32 -11.36 3.04
CA HIS A 544 -14.22 -10.28 3.44
C HIS A 544 -15.60 -10.86 3.83
N PRO A 545 -16.26 -10.33 4.90
CA PRO A 545 -17.54 -10.87 5.35
C PRO A 545 -18.66 -10.90 4.29
N HIS A 546 -18.57 -10.05 3.25
CA HIS A 546 -19.51 -10.04 2.12
C HIS A 546 -18.99 -10.80 0.89
N ASP A 547 -17.79 -11.40 0.95
CA ASP A 547 -17.21 -12.20 -0.14
C ASP A 547 -17.51 -13.69 0.08
N GLY A 548 -18.71 -14.13 -0.35
CA GLY A 548 -19.12 -15.53 -0.24
C GLY A 548 -18.21 -16.49 -1.03
N ALA A 549 -17.67 -16.07 -2.17
CA ALA A 549 -16.75 -16.88 -2.96
C ALA A 549 -15.42 -17.10 -2.23
N GLY A 550 -14.85 -16.05 -1.65
CA GLY A 550 -13.64 -16.15 -0.81
C GLY A 550 -13.84 -17.04 0.42
N GLN A 551 -15.00 -16.92 1.09
CA GLN A 551 -15.37 -17.80 2.22
C GLN A 551 -15.53 -19.25 1.78
N GLY A 552 -16.08 -19.48 0.58
CA GLY A 552 -16.20 -20.82 -0.01
C GLY A 552 -14.84 -21.48 -0.26
N LEU A 553 -13.80 -20.70 -0.65
CA LEU A 553 -12.44 -21.21 -0.80
C LEU A 553 -11.84 -21.68 0.54
N ILE A 554 -12.06 -20.93 1.63
CA ILE A 554 -11.63 -21.34 2.97
C ILE A 554 -12.29 -22.64 3.36
N LYS A 555 -13.62 -22.75 3.21
CA LYS A 555 -14.38 -23.97 3.51
C LYS A 555 -13.86 -25.15 2.71
N ARG A 556 -13.57 -24.96 1.42
CA ARG A 556 -13.03 -26.03 0.56
C ARG A 556 -11.67 -26.54 1.04
N ILE A 557 -10.76 -25.66 1.44
CA ILE A 557 -9.45 -26.06 1.99
C ILE A 557 -9.65 -26.91 3.25
N ILE A 558 -10.55 -26.50 4.12
CA ILE A 558 -10.82 -27.22 5.37
C ILE A 558 -11.44 -28.60 5.10
N GLU A 559 -12.39 -28.69 4.16
CA GLU A 559 -12.97 -29.98 3.73
C GLU A 559 -11.88 -30.93 3.20
N VAL A 560 -10.98 -30.44 2.34
CA VAL A 560 -9.88 -31.24 1.82
C VAL A 560 -8.93 -31.67 2.93
N SER A 561 -8.56 -30.76 3.83
CA SER A 561 -7.65 -31.03 4.96
C SER A 561 -8.14 -32.13 5.90
N ARG A 562 -9.45 -32.42 5.88
CA ARG A 562 -10.11 -33.45 6.73
C ARG A 562 -10.07 -34.84 6.12
N ARG A 563 -9.71 -34.98 4.85
CA ARG A 563 -9.63 -36.29 4.20
C ARG A 563 -8.44 -37.07 4.77
N PRO A 564 -8.59 -38.41 4.94
CA PRO A 564 -7.55 -39.26 5.56
C PRO A 564 -6.15 -39.10 4.94
N GLU A 565 -6.09 -38.92 3.61
CA GLU A 565 -4.84 -38.74 2.85
C GLU A 565 -4.14 -37.41 3.10
N PHE A 566 -4.84 -36.40 3.63
CA PHE A 566 -4.36 -35.04 3.80
C PHE A 566 -4.22 -34.58 5.26
N ILE A 567 -4.73 -35.35 6.23
CA ILE A 567 -4.62 -35.00 7.65
C ILE A 567 -3.17 -34.80 8.08
N GLY A 568 -2.86 -33.64 8.67
CA GLY A 568 -1.52 -33.27 9.10
C GLY A 568 -0.58 -32.83 7.98
N LYS A 569 -1.04 -32.81 6.72
CA LYS A 569 -0.27 -32.41 5.53
C LYS A 569 -0.80 -31.15 4.86
N ILE A 570 -2.11 -30.91 4.96
CA ILE A 570 -2.78 -29.67 4.61
C ILE A 570 -3.37 -29.13 5.90
N ILE A 571 -2.91 -27.94 6.32
CA ILE A 571 -3.27 -27.33 7.60
C ILE A 571 -3.74 -25.90 7.34
N PHE A 572 -4.94 -25.56 7.83
CA PHE A 572 -5.44 -24.20 7.85
C PHE A 572 -5.25 -23.60 9.25
N LEU A 573 -4.63 -22.42 9.31
CA LEU A 573 -4.39 -21.66 10.53
C LEU A 573 -5.40 -20.51 10.63
N GLU A 574 -6.15 -20.47 11.71
CA GLU A 574 -7.17 -19.46 11.95
C GLU A 574 -6.58 -18.09 12.29
N ASN A 575 -7.37 -17.07 12.04
CA ASN A 575 -7.15 -15.71 12.47
C ASN A 575 -5.79 -15.12 12.02
N TYR A 576 -5.51 -15.17 10.72
CA TYR A 576 -4.31 -14.59 10.14
C TYR A 576 -4.20 -13.09 10.48
N ASP A 577 -3.15 -12.73 11.17
CA ASP A 577 -2.79 -11.37 11.59
C ASP A 577 -1.28 -11.12 11.41
N MET A 578 -0.77 -9.98 11.89
CA MET A 578 0.65 -9.65 11.77
C MET A 578 1.56 -10.60 12.53
N ASP A 579 1.15 -11.11 13.68
CA ASP A 579 1.99 -11.97 14.52
C ASP A 579 2.09 -13.37 13.90
N LEU A 580 0.99 -13.94 13.44
CA LEU A 580 1.01 -15.18 12.66
C LEU A 580 1.76 -15.01 11.34
N ALA A 581 1.63 -13.86 10.68
CA ALA A 581 2.38 -13.55 9.46
C ALA A 581 3.89 -13.60 9.69
N LYS A 582 4.40 -13.00 10.77
CA LYS A 582 5.85 -13.02 11.13
C LYS A 582 6.37 -14.45 11.33
N LEU A 583 5.57 -15.32 11.94
CA LEU A 583 5.91 -16.74 12.13
C LEU A 583 5.95 -17.49 10.79
N LEU A 584 4.94 -17.28 9.94
CA LEU A 584 4.84 -17.96 8.65
C LEU A 584 5.94 -17.53 7.68
N VAL A 585 6.15 -16.23 7.46
CA VAL A 585 7.14 -15.71 6.50
C VAL A 585 8.59 -16.03 6.92
N SER A 586 8.82 -16.39 8.19
CA SER A 586 10.14 -16.78 8.67
C SER A 586 10.29 -18.28 8.93
N GLY A 587 9.18 -19.03 9.04
CA GLY A 587 9.20 -20.43 9.46
C GLY A 587 8.99 -21.45 8.34
N VAL A 588 8.27 -21.12 7.26
CA VAL A 588 8.11 -22.01 6.10
C VAL A 588 9.37 -22.08 5.24
N ASP A 589 9.52 -23.09 4.39
CA ASP A 589 10.65 -23.19 3.46
C ASP A 589 10.37 -22.47 2.13
N ILE A 590 9.14 -22.49 1.69
CA ILE A 590 8.67 -21.85 0.46
C ILE A 590 7.46 -20.99 0.77
N TRP A 591 7.43 -19.81 0.16
CA TRP A 591 6.29 -18.90 0.14
C TRP A 591 5.64 -18.92 -1.23
N MET A 592 4.38 -19.37 -1.30
CA MET A 592 3.67 -19.55 -2.56
C MET A 592 2.62 -18.47 -2.80
N ASN A 593 2.59 -17.94 -4.03
CA ASN A 593 1.59 -16.99 -4.52
C ASN A 593 1.12 -17.36 -5.93
N THR A 594 -0.19 -17.47 -6.12
CA THR A 594 -0.78 -17.92 -7.37
C THR A 594 -1.85 -16.98 -7.92
N PRO A 595 -1.62 -15.64 -7.97
CA PRO A 595 -2.63 -14.71 -8.46
C PRO A 595 -2.91 -14.91 -9.95
N THR A 596 -4.09 -14.49 -10.39
CA THR A 596 -4.38 -14.32 -11.83
C THR A 596 -3.66 -13.06 -12.32
N ARG A 597 -2.70 -13.21 -13.21
CA ARG A 597 -1.97 -12.09 -13.79
C ARG A 597 -2.90 -11.25 -14.69
N PRO A 598 -2.86 -9.91 -14.67
CA PRO A 598 -2.02 -9.01 -13.86
C PRO A 598 -2.74 -8.41 -12.63
N LEU A 599 -3.54 -9.19 -11.93
CA LEU A 599 -4.43 -8.69 -10.87
C LEU A 599 -3.75 -8.50 -9.50
N GLU A 600 -2.51 -8.94 -9.33
CA GLU A 600 -1.71 -8.60 -8.14
C GLU A 600 -0.92 -7.32 -8.41
N ALA A 601 -1.34 -6.21 -7.81
CA ALA A 601 -0.72 -4.91 -8.03
C ALA A 601 0.77 -4.88 -7.62
N SER A 602 1.11 -5.45 -6.48
CA SER A 602 2.48 -5.65 -6.03
C SER A 602 2.64 -6.98 -5.28
N GLY A 603 1.95 -7.15 -4.17
CA GLY A 603 2.28 -8.11 -3.13
C GLY A 603 3.51 -7.65 -2.33
N THR A 604 3.60 -8.06 -1.07
CA THR A 604 4.76 -7.76 -0.20
C THR A 604 5.13 -8.94 0.69
N SER A 605 4.26 -9.95 0.80
CA SER A 605 4.51 -11.10 1.69
C SER A 605 5.72 -11.93 1.27
N GLY A 606 5.95 -12.09 -0.03
CA GLY A 606 7.13 -12.77 -0.56
C GLY A 606 8.43 -12.01 -0.30
N GLU A 607 8.40 -10.69 -0.24
CA GLU A 607 9.55 -9.85 0.12
C GLU A 607 9.95 -10.06 1.59
N LYS A 608 8.96 -10.18 2.49
CA LYS A 608 9.18 -10.52 3.90
C LYS A 608 9.80 -11.91 4.05
N ALA A 609 9.27 -12.86 3.30
CA ALA A 609 9.73 -14.25 3.31
C ALA A 609 11.20 -14.37 2.89
N LEU A 610 11.60 -13.74 1.79
CA LEU A 610 12.97 -13.85 1.29
C LEU A 610 14.02 -13.28 2.25
N MET A 611 13.71 -12.22 3.01
CA MET A 611 14.61 -11.64 4.01
C MET A 611 14.83 -12.58 5.21
N ASN A 612 13.97 -13.59 5.35
CA ASN A 612 14.05 -14.65 6.36
C ASN A 612 14.55 -15.99 5.79
N GLY A 613 15.19 -15.97 4.62
CA GLY A 613 15.71 -17.18 3.97
C GLY A 613 14.63 -18.13 3.48
N VAL A 614 13.42 -17.66 3.24
CA VAL A 614 12.31 -18.42 2.64
C VAL A 614 12.28 -18.17 1.14
N LEU A 615 12.21 -19.21 0.33
CA LEU A 615 12.25 -19.08 -1.12
C LEU A 615 10.84 -18.80 -1.70
N ASN A 616 10.76 -17.92 -2.69
CA ASN A 616 9.52 -17.58 -3.35
C ASN A 616 9.19 -18.56 -4.49
N PHE A 617 7.91 -18.94 -4.56
CA PHE A 617 7.32 -19.70 -5.63
C PHE A 617 6.02 -19.02 -6.07
N SER A 618 6.04 -18.30 -7.18
CA SER A 618 4.94 -17.41 -7.56
C SER A 618 4.74 -17.32 -9.06
N VAL A 619 3.50 -16.97 -9.45
CA VAL A 619 3.22 -16.41 -10.77
C VAL A 619 4.05 -15.13 -10.95
N LEU A 620 4.50 -14.86 -12.17
CA LEU A 620 5.18 -13.61 -12.53
C LEU A 620 4.16 -12.47 -12.59
N ASP A 621 3.81 -11.96 -11.43
CA ASP A 621 2.89 -10.83 -11.23
C ASP A 621 3.42 -9.90 -10.12
N GLY A 622 2.98 -8.66 -10.12
CA GLY A 622 3.39 -7.67 -9.13
C GLY A 622 4.91 -7.53 -9.02
N TRP A 623 5.42 -7.54 -7.77
CA TRP A 623 6.84 -7.38 -7.47
C TRP A 623 7.71 -8.52 -8.02
N TRP A 624 7.16 -9.76 -8.14
CA TRP A 624 7.94 -10.91 -8.59
C TRP A 624 8.36 -10.80 -10.07
N CYS A 625 7.66 -9.98 -10.88
CA CYS A 625 8.13 -9.63 -12.22
C CYS A 625 9.48 -8.93 -12.23
N GLU A 626 9.83 -8.24 -11.16
CA GLU A 626 11.08 -7.50 -10.99
C GLU A 626 12.09 -8.31 -10.15
N GLY A 627 11.58 -9.02 -9.13
CA GLY A 627 12.39 -9.72 -8.15
C GLY A 627 12.90 -11.08 -8.60
N TYR A 628 12.20 -11.78 -9.51
CA TYR A 628 12.60 -13.12 -9.91
C TYR A 628 13.99 -13.17 -10.54
N LYS A 629 14.82 -14.05 -9.99
CA LYS A 629 16.13 -14.41 -10.53
C LYS A 629 16.23 -15.93 -10.63
N PRO A 630 16.73 -16.47 -11.76
CA PRO A 630 16.98 -17.91 -11.89
C PRO A 630 17.91 -18.42 -10.78
N GLY A 631 17.50 -19.52 -10.14
CA GLY A 631 18.27 -20.12 -9.03
C GLY A 631 18.13 -19.39 -7.68
N ALA A 632 17.18 -18.45 -7.56
CA ALA A 632 16.88 -17.74 -6.32
C ALA A 632 15.39 -17.83 -5.93
N GLY A 633 14.69 -18.83 -6.46
CA GLY A 633 13.26 -19.07 -6.30
C GLY A 633 12.66 -19.61 -7.58
N TRP A 634 11.35 -19.80 -7.60
CA TRP A 634 10.62 -20.35 -8.75
C TRP A 634 9.53 -19.42 -9.25
N ALA A 635 9.31 -19.45 -10.56
CA ALA A 635 8.26 -18.69 -11.22
C ALA A 635 7.48 -19.57 -12.20
N LEU A 636 6.17 -19.35 -12.29
CA LEU A 636 5.39 -19.80 -13.42
C LEU A 636 5.73 -18.84 -14.57
N LYS A 637 6.55 -19.30 -15.54
CA LYS A 637 7.19 -18.45 -16.54
C LYS A 637 6.25 -18.00 -17.66
N GLU A 638 5.09 -18.65 -17.82
CA GLU A 638 4.12 -18.24 -18.84
C GLU A 638 3.53 -16.87 -18.47
N GLN A 639 3.79 -15.89 -19.30
CA GLN A 639 3.31 -14.52 -19.13
C GLN A 639 2.04 -14.24 -19.94
N ARG A 640 1.66 -15.15 -20.85
CA ARG A 640 0.41 -15.04 -21.59
C ARG A 640 -0.77 -15.31 -20.66
N THR A 641 -1.82 -14.53 -20.86
CA THR A 641 -3.12 -14.76 -20.23
C THR A 641 -4.09 -15.30 -21.27
N TYR A 642 -4.87 -16.30 -20.88
CA TYR A 642 -5.91 -16.87 -21.71
C TYR A 642 -7.28 -16.28 -21.31
N GLN A 643 -8.15 -16.05 -22.29
CA GLN A 643 -9.51 -15.56 -22.00
C GLN A 643 -10.34 -16.58 -21.21
N ASN A 644 -10.08 -17.88 -21.45
CA ASN A 644 -10.68 -18.96 -20.68
C ASN A 644 -9.92 -19.14 -19.35
N GLN A 645 -10.50 -18.64 -18.26
CA GLN A 645 -9.90 -18.72 -16.93
C GLN A 645 -9.73 -20.16 -16.44
N GLU A 646 -10.65 -21.05 -16.77
CA GLU A 646 -10.56 -22.47 -16.38
C GLU A 646 -9.34 -23.14 -17.03
N PHE A 647 -9.09 -22.87 -18.31
CA PHE A 647 -7.91 -23.38 -18.99
C PHE A 647 -6.62 -22.80 -18.41
N GLN A 648 -6.61 -21.50 -18.08
CA GLN A 648 -5.48 -20.87 -17.41
C GLN A 648 -5.20 -21.53 -16.06
N ASP A 649 -6.24 -21.80 -15.27
CA ASP A 649 -6.11 -22.46 -13.97
C ASP A 649 -5.58 -23.88 -14.08
N GLN A 650 -6.06 -24.65 -15.05
CA GLN A 650 -5.56 -26.00 -15.32
C GLN A 650 -4.09 -26.00 -15.73
N LEU A 651 -3.67 -25.07 -16.59
CA LEU A 651 -2.29 -24.93 -17.05
C LEU A 651 -1.36 -24.54 -15.90
N ASP A 652 -1.76 -23.55 -15.11
CA ASP A 652 -0.97 -23.07 -13.97
C ASP A 652 -0.88 -24.15 -12.88
N ALA A 653 -1.95 -24.87 -12.57
CA ALA A 653 -1.93 -25.98 -11.64
C ALA A 653 -0.98 -27.10 -12.11
N ALA A 654 -1.06 -27.49 -13.40
CA ALA A 654 -0.16 -28.50 -13.96
C ALA A 654 1.32 -28.05 -13.88
N THR A 655 1.59 -26.77 -14.10
CA THR A 655 2.93 -26.19 -13.97
C THR A 655 3.42 -26.22 -12.53
N ILE A 656 2.56 -25.88 -11.54
CA ILE A 656 2.89 -25.96 -10.11
C ILE A 656 3.30 -27.40 -9.74
N TYR A 657 2.48 -28.39 -10.10
CA TYR A 657 2.80 -29.79 -9.83
C TYR A 657 4.12 -30.22 -10.50
N SER A 658 4.34 -29.85 -11.77
CA SER A 658 5.56 -30.19 -12.49
C SER A 658 6.81 -29.60 -11.81
N LEU A 659 6.76 -28.36 -11.37
CA LEU A 659 7.88 -27.72 -10.66
C LEU A 659 8.12 -28.36 -9.29
N LEU A 660 7.08 -28.72 -8.55
CA LEU A 660 7.19 -29.41 -7.28
C LEU A 660 7.85 -30.79 -7.45
N GLU A 661 7.38 -31.60 -8.42
CA GLU A 661 7.83 -32.96 -8.64
C GLU A 661 9.23 -33.05 -9.22
N ASN A 662 9.58 -32.18 -10.18
CA ASN A 662 10.78 -32.31 -10.99
C ASN A 662 11.92 -31.37 -10.60
N GLU A 663 11.65 -30.28 -9.88
CA GLU A 663 12.66 -29.30 -9.51
C GLU A 663 12.75 -29.10 -7.99
N ILE A 664 11.68 -28.71 -7.33
CA ILE A 664 11.70 -28.26 -5.93
C ILE A 664 12.00 -29.39 -4.95
N LEU A 665 11.22 -30.48 -5.01
CA LEU A 665 11.44 -31.62 -4.10
C LEU A 665 12.76 -32.32 -4.35
N PRO A 666 13.18 -32.59 -5.61
CA PRO A 666 14.51 -33.15 -5.87
C PRO A 666 15.64 -32.29 -5.29
N LEU A 667 15.57 -30.96 -5.46
CA LEU A 667 16.59 -30.04 -4.96
C LEU A 667 16.64 -30.03 -3.42
N TYR A 668 15.48 -29.93 -2.75
CA TYR A 668 15.42 -29.89 -1.28
C TYR A 668 15.94 -31.17 -0.64
N TYR A 669 15.65 -32.33 -1.22
CA TYR A 669 16.02 -33.63 -0.71
C TYR A 669 17.35 -34.17 -1.24
N ASN A 670 18.10 -33.41 -2.05
CA ASN A 670 19.46 -33.77 -2.48
C ASN A 670 20.48 -33.51 -1.37
N ARG A 671 20.37 -34.25 -0.25
CA ARG A 671 21.08 -33.95 1.00
C ARG A 671 22.47 -34.62 1.10
N GLY A 672 22.78 -35.64 0.28
CA GLY A 672 24.00 -36.41 0.36
C GLY A 672 24.18 -37.03 1.75
N LYS A 673 25.27 -36.66 2.43
CA LYS A 673 25.57 -37.10 3.83
C LYS A 673 25.17 -36.05 4.87
N LYS A 674 24.63 -34.90 4.44
CA LYS A 674 24.22 -33.79 5.30
C LYS A 674 22.72 -33.87 5.65
N GLU A 675 22.29 -33.05 6.60
CA GLU A 675 20.86 -32.89 6.93
C GLU A 675 20.15 -31.99 5.94
N TYR A 676 20.87 -31.30 5.02
CA TYR A 676 20.35 -30.37 4.05
C TYR A 676 21.03 -30.45 2.69
N SER A 677 20.39 -29.87 1.68
CA SER A 677 20.95 -29.69 0.36
C SER A 677 21.79 -28.41 0.29
N ASP A 678 23.09 -28.53 -0.09
CA ASP A 678 23.94 -27.35 -0.31
C ASP A 678 23.38 -26.44 -1.40
N GLU A 679 22.87 -27.04 -2.47
CA GLU A 679 22.26 -26.28 -3.58
C GLU A 679 21.03 -25.48 -3.12
N TRP A 680 20.22 -26.02 -2.21
CA TRP A 680 19.11 -25.31 -1.59
C TRP A 680 19.58 -24.08 -0.81
N VAL A 681 20.62 -24.25 0.00
CA VAL A 681 21.19 -23.15 0.79
C VAL A 681 21.80 -22.08 -0.14
N GLU A 682 22.42 -22.48 -1.25
CA GLU A 682 22.92 -21.53 -2.25
C GLU A 682 21.78 -20.75 -2.94
N CYS A 683 20.61 -21.37 -3.14
CA CYS A 683 19.41 -20.64 -3.59
C CYS A 683 18.98 -19.59 -2.56
N ILE A 684 19.01 -19.92 -1.26
CA ILE A 684 18.69 -18.98 -0.18
C ILE A 684 19.66 -17.79 -0.21
N LYS A 685 20.97 -18.04 -0.28
CA LYS A 685 21.98 -16.96 -0.36
C LYS A 685 21.76 -16.05 -1.55
N ARG A 686 21.53 -16.62 -2.75
CA ARG A 686 21.23 -15.84 -3.97
C ARG A 686 19.96 -15.01 -3.82
N SER A 687 18.91 -15.59 -3.23
CA SER A 687 17.66 -14.86 -2.97
C SER A 687 17.92 -13.65 -2.07
N ILE A 688 18.67 -13.83 -0.99
CA ILE A 688 19.01 -12.77 -0.05
C ILE A 688 19.93 -11.73 -0.71
N SER A 689 21.05 -12.13 -1.33
CA SER A 689 22.03 -11.17 -1.84
C SER A 689 21.56 -10.39 -3.06
N GLN A 690 20.80 -11.03 -3.97
CA GLN A 690 20.44 -10.44 -5.26
C GLN A 690 19.06 -9.81 -5.31
N ILE A 691 18.18 -10.10 -4.34
CA ILE A 691 16.80 -9.66 -4.39
C ILE A 691 16.43 -8.75 -3.20
N ALA A 692 16.82 -9.12 -1.97
CA ALA A 692 16.39 -8.42 -0.76
C ALA A 692 16.65 -6.90 -0.75
N PRO A 693 17.83 -6.38 -1.15
CA PRO A 693 18.11 -4.94 -1.09
C PRO A 693 17.15 -4.09 -1.92
N HIS A 694 16.59 -4.64 -2.98
CA HIS A 694 15.68 -3.95 -3.89
C HIS A 694 14.24 -3.80 -3.35
N PHE A 695 13.88 -4.54 -2.29
CA PHE A 695 12.53 -4.60 -1.76
C PHE A 695 12.44 -4.23 -0.27
N THR A 696 13.37 -3.41 0.20
CA THR A 696 13.29 -2.78 1.53
C THR A 696 12.40 -1.54 1.49
N MET A 697 11.74 -1.23 2.61
CA MET A 697 10.96 0.00 2.73
C MET A 697 11.86 1.25 2.65
N LYS A 698 13.12 1.13 3.08
CA LYS A 698 14.14 2.20 2.91
C LYS A 698 14.29 2.58 1.44
N ARG A 699 14.47 1.62 0.53
CA ARG A 699 14.54 1.87 -0.92
C ARG A 699 13.23 2.49 -1.42
N GLN A 700 12.06 1.98 -0.99
CA GLN A 700 10.76 2.51 -1.40
C GLN A 700 10.59 3.98 -0.98
N LEU A 701 10.91 4.32 0.26
CA LEU A 701 10.83 5.69 0.76
C LEU A 701 11.75 6.64 -0.04
N ASP A 702 13.00 6.23 -0.26
CA ASP A 702 13.96 7.02 -1.04
C ASP A 702 13.53 7.20 -2.51
N ASP A 703 12.87 6.18 -3.08
CA ASP A 703 12.28 6.29 -4.43
C ASP A 703 11.15 7.33 -4.46
N TYR A 704 10.27 7.40 -3.46
CA TYR A 704 9.23 8.44 -3.38
C TYR A 704 9.85 9.83 -3.28
N TYR A 705 10.90 10.00 -2.48
CA TYR A 705 11.60 11.29 -2.37
C TYR A 705 12.26 11.69 -3.68
N SER A 706 13.01 10.80 -4.30
CA SER A 706 13.78 11.11 -5.53
C SER A 706 12.92 11.26 -6.77
N LYS A 707 11.88 10.42 -6.92
CA LYS A 707 11.02 10.41 -8.11
C LYS A 707 9.91 11.46 -8.04
N PHE A 708 9.36 11.75 -6.87
CA PHE A 708 8.17 12.56 -6.69
C PHE A 708 8.35 13.72 -5.70
N TYR A 709 8.47 13.47 -4.40
CA TYR A 709 8.34 14.50 -3.37
C TYR A 709 9.28 15.70 -3.55
N CYS A 710 10.58 15.46 -3.81
CA CYS A 710 11.55 16.56 -3.97
C CYS A 710 11.21 17.43 -5.19
N LYS A 711 10.86 16.82 -6.32
CA LYS A 711 10.49 17.55 -7.54
C LYS A 711 9.20 18.34 -7.37
N GLN A 712 8.20 17.71 -6.73
CA GLN A 712 6.90 18.35 -6.48
C GLN A 712 7.04 19.52 -5.50
N ALA A 713 7.81 19.37 -4.42
CA ALA A 713 8.06 20.46 -3.46
C ALA A 713 8.78 21.65 -4.11
N GLN A 714 9.80 21.39 -4.94
CA GLN A 714 10.48 22.46 -5.70
C GLN A 714 9.49 23.21 -6.60
N ARG A 715 8.62 22.47 -7.32
CA ARG A 715 7.60 23.08 -8.16
C ARG A 715 6.55 23.84 -7.34
N TYR A 716 6.06 23.25 -6.25
CA TYR A 716 5.10 23.90 -5.35
C TYR A 716 5.65 25.23 -4.83
N HIS A 717 6.87 25.25 -4.30
CA HIS A 717 7.51 26.45 -3.79
C HIS A 717 7.68 27.51 -4.88
N ARG A 718 8.00 27.08 -6.11
CA ARG A 718 8.08 28.00 -7.27
C ARG A 718 6.72 28.61 -7.61
N LEU A 719 5.65 27.80 -7.61
CA LEU A 719 4.31 28.27 -7.93
C LEU A 719 3.76 29.25 -6.91
N VAL A 720 4.05 29.08 -5.61
CA VAL A 720 3.55 29.95 -4.54
C VAL A 720 4.45 31.15 -4.23
N ALA A 721 5.65 31.19 -4.79
CA ALA A 721 6.57 32.32 -4.61
C ALA A 721 6.03 33.61 -5.24
N ASN A 722 6.42 34.77 -4.69
CA ASN A 722 6.10 36.11 -5.22
C ASN A 722 4.59 36.29 -5.45
N ASP A 723 3.79 36.06 -4.42
CA ASP A 723 2.33 36.13 -4.47
C ASP A 723 1.72 35.20 -5.54
N SER A 724 2.29 34.02 -5.67
CA SER A 724 1.88 32.97 -6.62
C SER A 724 1.87 33.42 -8.10
N LYS A 725 2.79 34.31 -8.46
CA LYS A 725 2.87 34.86 -9.80
C LYS A 725 2.86 33.78 -10.89
N VAL A 726 3.68 32.73 -10.75
CA VAL A 726 3.78 31.66 -11.76
C VAL A 726 2.47 30.87 -11.87
N ALA A 727 1.81 30.57 -10.75
CA ALA A 727 0.52 29.88 -10.77
C ALA A 727 -0.57 30.71 -11.46
N ARG A 728 -0.60 32.04 -11.19
CA ARG A 728 -1.54 33.00 -11.82
C ARG A 728 -1.31 33.12 -13.33
N GLU A 729 -0.05 33.27 -13.75
CA GLU A 729 0.32 33.34 -15.16
C GLU A 729 0.00 32.04 -15.91
N LEU A 730 0.24 30.88 -15.30
CA LEU A 730 -0.08 29.58 -15.89
C LEU A 730 -1.60 29.37 -16.02
N ALA A 731 -2.37 29.72 -15.00
CA ALA A 731 -3.82 29.64 -15.03
C ALA A 731 -4.42 30.53 -16.13
N ALA A 732 -3.97 31.79 -16.20
CA ALA A 732 -4.40 32.73 -17.25
C ALA A 732 -4.01 32.26 -18.67
N TRP A 733 -2.82 31.66 -18.82
CA TRP A 733 -2.39 31.07 -20.08
C TRP A 733 -3.28 29.89 -20.49
N LYS A 734 -3.62 28.98 -19.56
CA LYS A 734 -4.54 27.86 -19.82
C LYS A 734 -5.92 28.33 -20.25
N GLU A 735 -6.46 29.34 -19.58
CA GLU A 735 -7.74 29.94 -19.94
C GLU A 735 -7.73 30.52 -21.36
N ALA A 736 -6.69 31.29 -21.70
CA ALA A 736 -6.52 31.88 -23.03
C ALA A 736 -6.41 30.81 -24.13
N VAL A 737 -5.65 29.74 -23.87
CA VAL A 737 -5.50 28.62 -24.82
C VAL A 737 -6.82 27.87 -24.97
N ALA A 738 -7.51 27.54 -23.87
CA ALA A 738 -8.79 26.84 -23.92
C ALA A 738 -9.83 27.60 -24.73
N ALA A 739 -9.92 28.92 -24.54
CA ALA A 739 -10.88 29.79 -25.27
C ALA A 739 -10.61 29.80 -26.79
N LYS A 740 -9.38 29.63 -27.22
CA LYS A 740 -9.00 29.75 -28.65
C LYS A 740 -8.64 28.41 -29.29
N TRP A 741 -8.52 27.33 -28.55
CA TRP A 741 -8.02 26.05 -29.02
C TRP A 741 -8.75 25.55 -30.29
N HIS A 742 -10.08 25.65 -30.30
CA HIS A 742 -10.88 25.18 -31.44
C HIS A 742 -10.73 26.05 -32.70
N ALA A 743 -10.30 27.29 -32.53
CA ALA A 743 -10.13 28.24 -33.64
C ALA A 743 -8.75 28.14 -34.33
N ILE A 744 -7.77 27.42 -33.73
CA ILE A 744 -6.44 27.20 -34.32
C ILE A 744 -6.58 26.44 -35.63
N GLU A 745 -5.95 26.93 -36.71
CA GLU A 745 -6.02 26.39 -38.06
C GLU A 745 -4.67 25.91 -38.59
N VAL A 746 -4.63 24.70 -39.14
CA VAL A 746 -3.50 24.22 -39.93
C VAL A 746 -3.69 24.74 -41.36
N LEU A 747 -2.82 25.61 -41.82
CA LEU A 747 -2.91 26.26 -43.12
C LEU A 747 -2.31 25.43 -44.26
N SER A 748 -1.18 24.77 -43.99
CA SER A 748 -0.53 23.88 -44.95
C SER A 748 0.29 22.80 -44.25
N VAL A 749 0.35 21.63 -44.89
CA VAL A 749 1.30 20.56 -44.58
C VAL A 749 2.07 20.27 -45.88
N GLU A 750 3.35 20.53 -45.90
CA GLU A 750 4.22 20.38 -47.03
C GLU A 750 5.32 19.36 -46.69
N SER A 751 5.60 18.43 -47.55
CA SER A 751 6.74 17.51 -47.44
C SER A 751 7.49 17.38 -48.76
N GLU A 752 8.79 17.29 -48.66
CA GLU A 752 9.61 16.86 -49.85
C GLU A 752 9.59 15.34 -49.95
N ASN A 753 9.72 14.84 -51.17
CA ASN A 753 9.94 13.42 -51.46
C ASN A 753 8.88 12.41 -50.95
N ASP A 754 7.64 12.58 -51.37
CA ASP A 754 6.58 11.55 -51.22
C ASP A 754 6.25 11.05 -49.80
N PHE A 755 6.68 11.76 -48.74
CA PHE A 755 6.33 11.39 -47.37
C PHE A 755 4.81 11.19 -47.16
N LEU A 756 4.01 12.08 -47.73
CA LEU A 756 2.55 12.01 -47.62
C LEU A 756 1.90 11.02 -48.58
N THR A 757 2.60 10.52 -49.58
CA THR A 757 2.10 9.57 -50.60
C THR A 757 2.36 8.09 -50.21
N GLY A 758 3.08 7.84 -49.12
CA GLY A 758 3.25 6.50 -48.56
C GLY A 758 4.43 5.68 -49.06
N ASN A 759 5.34 6.25 -49.87
CA ASN A 759 6.53 5.59 -50.32
C ASN A 759 7.82 6.21 -49.79
N MET A 760 8.39 5.64 -48.75
CA MET A 760 9.58 6.13 -48.09
C MET A 760 10.71 5.10 -48.14
N ALA A 761 11.95 5.57 -48.23
CA ALA A 761 13.15 4.73 -48.10
C ALA A 761 13.77 4.88 -46.69
N ALA A 762 14.10 3.75 -46.08
CA ALA A 762 14.85 3.77 -44.81
C ALA A 762 16.24 4.44 -45.02
N GLY A 763 16.61 5.34 -44.12
CA GLY A 763 17.86 6.09 -44.20
C GLY A 763 17.84 7.32 -45.12
N ALA A 764 16.75 7.59 -45.84
CA ALA A 764 16.56 8.86 -46.56
C ALA A 764 15.99 9.93 -45.59
N ASN A 765 16.29 11.20 -45.88
CA ASN A 765 15.79 12.33 -45.11
C ASN A 765 14.55 12.92 -45.79
N TYR A 766 13.57 13.28 -44.99
CA TYR A 766 12.32 13.86 -45.44
C TYR A 766 12.05 15.15 -44.65
N ASP A 767 12.06 16.27 -45.37
CA ASP A 767 11.74 17.56 -44.78
C ASP A 767 10.22 17.76 -44.73
N ILE A 768 9.73 18.11 -43.56
CA ILE A 768 8.32 18.36 -43.29
C ILE A 768 8.17 19.80 -42.80
N THR A 769 7.27 20.55 -43.44
CA THR A 769 6.96 21.94 -43.04
C THR A 769 5.45 22.09 -42.84
N ILE A 770 5.05 22.61 -41.69
CA ILE A 770 3.65 22.85 -41.33
C ILE A 770 3.48 24.32 -40.95
N LYS A 771 2.45 24.97 -41.53
CA LYS A 771 2.07 26.33 -41.17
C LYS A 771 0.77 26.32 -40.38
N VAL A 772 0.78 26.98 -39.23
CA VAL A 772 -0.36 27.06 -38.31
C VAL A 772 -0.65 28.50 -37.94
N ASP A 773 -1.92 28.89 -38.01
CA ASP A 773 -2.42 30.14 -37.43
C ASP A 773 -2.89 29.90 -35.99
N GLU A 774 -2.10 30.34 -35.02
CA GLU A 774 -2.37 30.21 -33.58
C GLU A 774 -3.40 31.18 -33.04
N LYS A 775 -4.00 32.03 -33.88
CA LYS A 775 -5.03 33.04 -33.46
C LYS A 775 -4.58 33.95 -32.31
N GLY A 776 -3.30 34.28 -32.25
CA GLY A 776 -2.71 35.20 -31.25
C GLY A 776 -2.41 34.56 -29.89
N LEU A 777 -2.13 33.25 -29.84
CA LEU A 777 -1.69 32.54 -28.64
C LEU A 777 -0.19 32.60 -28.34
N ASP A 778 0.59 33.23 -29.24
CA ASP A 778 2.00 33.56 -29.04
C ASP A 778 2.94 32.38 -28.73
N ASN A 779 3.00 31.41 -29.65
CA ASN A 779 3.84 30.19 -29.53
C ASN A 779 3.38 29.24 -28.42
N ALA A 780 2.08 29.11 -28.23
CA ALA A 780 1.47 28.23 -27.24
C ALA A 780 1.23 26.79 -27.74
N VAL A 781 1.65 26.50 -29.00
CA VAL A 781 1.35 25.24 -29.67
C VAL A 781 2.66 24.46 -29.93
N GLY A 782 2.65 23.18 -29.68
CA GLY A 782 3.63 22.21 -30.17
C GLY A 782 3.03 21.29 -31.23
N ILE A 783 3.86 20.87 -32.20
CA ILE A 783 3.48 19.89 -33.21
C ILE A 783 4.49 18.78 -33.22
N GLU A 784 4.04 17.56 -33.40
CA GLU A 784 4.88 16.38 -33.55
C GLU A 784 4.28 15.38 -34.55
N LEU A 785 5.15 14.67 -35.24
CA LEU A 785 4.81 13.51 -36.05
C LEU A 785 4.84 12.28 -35.15
N VAL A 786 3.72 11.57 -35.08
CA VAL A 786 3.59 10.32 -34.31
C VAL A 786 3.58 9.16 -35.29
N VAL A 787 4.43 8.17 -35.04
CA VAL A 787 4.57 6.96 -35.85
C VAL A 787 4.12 5.77 -35.01
N LEU A 788 3.20 4.96 -35.55
CA LEU A 788 2.70 3.76 -34.91
C LEU A 788 3.20 2.51 -35.66
N ALA A 789 3.44 1.46 -34.88
CA ALA A 789 3.68 0.11 -35.39
C ALA A 789 2.91 -0.90 -34.53
N PRO A 790 2.54 -2.07 -35.08
CA PRO A 790 1.92 -3.12 -34.30
C PRO A 790 2.93 -3.73 -33.31
N ASP A 791 2.51 -3.95 -32.07
CA ASP A 791 3.26 -4.74 -31.09
C ASP A 791 3.22 -6.25 -31.43
N ALA A 792 3.84 -7.08 -30.60
CA ALA A 792 3.84 -8.54 -30.77
C ALA A 792 2.43 -9.18 -30.74
N ASN A 793 1.41 -8.47 -30.25
CA ASN A 793 0.02 -8.89 -30.19
C ASN A 793 -0.85 -8.26 -31.29
N GLY A 794 -0.25 -7.48 -32.19
CA GLY A 794 -0.94 -6.77 -33.27
C GLY A 794 -1.67 -5.50 -32.83
N ARG A 795 -1.39 -4.96 -31.63
CA ARG A 795 -1.92 -3.69 -31.16
C ARG A 795 -1.04 -2.55 -31.64
N GLU A 796 -1.67 -1.45 -32.04
CA GLU A 796 -0.95 -0.26 -32.47
C GLU A 796 -0.37 0.46 -31.24
N GLU A 797 0.96 0.59 -31.23
CA GLU A 797 1.73 1.28 -30.19
C GLU A 797 2.59 2.37 -30.83
N ILE A 798 2.94 3.38 -30.04
CA ILE A 798 3.87 4.41 -30.49
C ILE A 798 5.25 3.78 -30.72
N PHE A 799 5.70 3.85 -31.97
CA PHE A 799 7.04 3.44 -32.38
C PHE A 799 8.06 4.57 -32.27
N ALA A 800 7.68 5.77 -32.72
CA ALA A 800 8.53 6.96 -32.68
C ALA A 800 7.68 8.24 -32.65
N VAL A 801 8.28 9.29 -32.10
CA VAL A 801 7.72 10.65 -32.10
C VAL A 801 8.80 11.62 -32.53
N TYR A 802 8.50 12.45 -33.54
CA TYR A 802 9.42 13.47 -34.05
C TYR A 802 8.81 14.86 -33.81
N PRO A 803 9.37 15.66 -32.87
CA PRO A 803 8.92 17.04 -32.65
C PRO A 803 9.27 17.90 -33.87
N LEU A 804 8.39 18.84 -34.21
CA LEU A 804 8.62 19.88 -35.19
C LEU A 804 9.02 21.17 -34.46
N GLU A 805 10.10 21.82 -34.88
CA GLU A 805 10.59 23.05 -34.30
C GLU A 805 10.10 24.28 -35.07
N VAL A 806 9.83 25.39 -34.38
CA VAL A 806 9.42 26.65 -34.99
C VAL A 806 10.62 27.27 -35.70
N THR A 807 10.53 27.43 -37.00
CA THR A 807 11.61 28.04 -37.84
C THR A 807 11.28 29.43 -38.30
N LYS A 808 10.00 29.82 -38.40
CA LYS A 808 9.56 31.15 -38.85
C LYS A 808 8.29 31.58 -38.14
N ARG A 809 8.17 32.89 -37.89
CA ARG A 809 6.93 33.50 -37.39
C ARG A 809 6.56 34.71 -38.28
N GLU A 810 5.32 34.79 -38.71
CA GLU A 810 4.72 35.89 -39.48
C GLU A 810 3.38 36.30 -38.86
N GLY A 811 3.40 37.20 -37.91
CA GLY A 811 2.22 37.57 -37.13
C GLY A 811 1.75 36.41 -36.24
N ASN A 812 0.51 35.93 -36.50
CA ASN A 812 -0.06 34.77 -35.80
C ASN A 812 0.27 33.42 -36.48
N ILE A 813 0.98 33.45 -37.63
CA ILE A 813 1.30 32.25 -38.39
C ILE A 813 2.71 31.79 -38.00
N PHE A 814 2.78 30.54 -37.51
CA PHE A 814 4.01 29.88 -37.15
C PHE A 814 4.32 28.80 -38.19
N THR A 815 5.57 28.71 -38.59
CA THR A 815 6.07 27.64 -39.48
C THR A 815 6.89 26.67 -38.65
N PHE A 816 6.43 25.43 -38.60
CA PHE A 816 7.09 24.30 -37.93
C PHE A 816 7.81 23.44 -38.95
N HIS A 817 8.99 22.94 -38.58
CA HIS A 817 9.82 22.11 -39.46
C HIS A 817 10.43 20.93 -38.70
N ALA A 818 10.52 19.79 -39.35
CA ALA A 818 11.34 18.64 -38.92
C ALA A 818 11.98 17.98 -40.14
N ASN A 819 13.18 17.43 -39.93
CA ASN A 819 13.80 16.50 -40.83
C ASN A 819 13.69 15.08 -40.24
N VAL A 820 13.00 14.19 -40.92
CA VAL A 820 12.68 12.85 -40.45
C VAL A 820 13.42 11.80 -41.32
N ALA A 821 14.20 10.96 -40.67
CA ALA A 821 14.89 9.84 -41.31
C ALA A 821 14.38 8.52 -40.70
N PRO A 822 13.53 7.75 -41.40
CA PRO A 822 13.12 6.43 -40.95
C PRO A 822 14.31 5.48 -40.83
N GLY A 823 14.54 4.95 -39.62
CA GLY A 823 15.64 4.00 -39.36
C GLY A 823 15.31 2.55 -39.79
N ASN A 824 14.04 2.20 -39.90
CA ASN A 824 13.56 0.85 -40.07
C ASN A 824 12.65 0.74 -41.29
N ALA A 825 12.75 -0.37 -42.05
CA ALA A 825 11.79 -0.72 -43.06
C ALA A 825 10.56 -1.42 -42.44
N GLY A 826 9.38 -1.17 -42.97
CA GLY A 826 8.13 -1.75 -42.45
C GLY A 826 6.90 -0.97 -42.89
N ALA A 827 5.73 -1.42 -42.47
CA ALA A 827 4.48 -0.68 -42.60
C ALA A 827 4.17 0.08 -41.29
N PHE A 828 4.11 1.40 -41.39
CA PHE A 828 3.84 2.28 -40.23
C PHE A 828 2.61 3.12 -40.53
N LYS A 829 1.87 3.48 -39.46
CA LYS A 829 0.86 4.54 -39.53
C LYS A 829 1.46 5.82 -39.01
N VAL A 830 1.19 6.94 -39.68
CA VAL A 830 1.70 8.24 -39.27
C VAL A 830 0.56 9.26 -39.21
N ALA A 831 0.65 10.16 -38.24
CA ALA A 831 -0.23 11.31 -38.11
C ALA A 831 0.48 12.44 -37.36
N PHE A 832 0.05 13.67 -37.63
CA PHE A 832 0.51 14.81 -36.85
C PHE A 832 -0.39 15.06 -35.65
N ARG A 833 0.24 15.41 -34.55
CA ARG A 833 -0.47 15.77 -33.32
C ARG A 833 -0.06 17.17 -32.88
N MET A 834 -1.06 18.02 -32.70
CA MET A 834 -0.92 19.35 -32.14
C MET A 834 -1.35 19.34 -30.67
N PHE A 835 -0.58 19.99 -29.80
CA PHE A 835 -0.83 20.05 -28.36
C PHE A 835 -0.41 21.41 -27.77
N PRO A 836 -0.96 21.86 -26.63
CA PRO A 836 -0.51 23.04 -25.92
C PRO A 836 0.91 22.88 -25.38
N LYS A 837 1.76 23.86 -25.57
CA LYS A 837 3.17 23.87 -25.16
C LYS A 837 3.46 25.05 -24.23
N ASN A 838 3.87 24.74 -22.99
CA ASN A 838 4.31 25.71 -22.01
C ASN A 838 5.34 25.05 -21.08
N GLU A 839 6.44 25.73 -20.78
CA GLU A 839 7.50 25.20 -19.93
C GLU A 839 7.07 24.99 -18.47
N GLU A 840 6.03 25.70 -18.04
CA GLU A 840 5.46 25.58 -16.70
C GLU A 840 4.49 24.40 -16.55
N LEU A 841 4.14 23.68 -17.61
CA LEU A 841 3.38 22.45 -17.48
C LEU A 841 4.26 21.32 -16.92
N ALA A 842 3.85 20.71 -15.82
CA ALA A 842 4.54 19.55 -15.25
C ALA A 842 4.54 18.36 -16.22
N HIS A 843 3.38 18.13 -16.83
CA HIS A 843 3.14 17.10 -17.85
C HIS A 843 2.18 17.64 -18.90
N ARG A 844 2.31 17.20 -20.14
CA ARG A 844 1.38 17.60 -21.23
C ARG A 844 -0.08 17.25 -20.87
N GLN A 845 -0.27 16.11 -20.22
CA GLN A 845 -1.58 15.63 -19.79
C GLN A 845 -2.22 16.51 -18.70
N SER A 846 -1.47 17.36 -18.01
CA SER A 846 -2.02 18.34 -17.06
C SER A 846 -2.92 19.38 -17.74
N PHE A 847 -2.83 19.49 -19.09
CA PHE A 847 -3.68 20.31 -19.93
C PHE A 847 -3.91 19.61 -21.28
N ALA A 848 -4.73 18.56 -21.26
CA ALA A 848 -4.83 17.52 -22.29
C ALA A 848 -5.67 17.93 -23.53
N TYR A 849 -5.43 19.11 -24.11
CA TYR A 849 -5.94 19.45 -25.40
C TYR A 849 -5.09 18.84 -26.51
N VAL A 850 -5.73 18.22 -27.51
CA VAL A 850 -5.04 17.59 -28.63
C VAL A 850 -5.88 17.77 -29.91
N LYS A 851 -5.21 18.04 -31.03
CA LYS A 851 -5.77 17.93 -32.38
C LYS A 851 -4.89 16.99 -33.22
N TRP A 852 -5.53 15.99 -33.80
CA TRP A 852 -4.90 15.08 -34.77
C TRP A 852 -5.22 15.47 -36.20
N PHE A 853 -4.23 15.45 -37.08
CA PHE A 853 -4.40 15.70 -38.50
C PHE A 853 -3.37 14.89 -39.30
N ALA A 854 -3.62 14.67 -40.62
CA ALA A 854 -2.74 13.91 -41.53
C ALA A 854 -2.51 14.70 -42.82
#